data_6f82741b97e860eba77aac86bd7810e7
#
_entry.id   6f82741b97e860eba77aac86bd7810e7
#
_cell.length_a   1.000
_cell.length_b   1.000
_cell.length_c   1.000
_cell.angle_alpha   90.00
_cell.angle_beta   90.00
_cell.angle_gamma   90.00
#
_symmetry.space_group_name_H-M   'P 1'
#
loop_
_entity.id
_entity.type
_entity.pdbx_description
1 polymer ?
#
loop_
_entity_poly.entity_id
_entity_poly.type
_entity_poly.pdbx_seq_one_letter_code
_entity_poly.pdbx_strand_id
1 'polypeptide(L)'
;MQMSEIASFFQLQSNRLFTIETPLKGRSDLVLVDFHCTEGLSQNFEMHVRLASQDKNIELKKLIGQPVTITLQLTDALASSEERYFHGYVAAFSHLDTDGGFAMYSATILPWLWMLSRRQDIRIFQEENTEAILARVFREYGKLASFEFRLSKGTQNRSYCTQYRETDLAFVERLMREDGLFYYFEHAKDGHKLIIADNSVTAKPIDGRSPSLQYNQGEAMDNLAVITSFQAQRQLAPDTVGLKTFDYKIPHARRFVSGGTEVNQGDVPSYEIYDYLGEHGFADSDRGEELTRFRTEALAAHSKTFVGVTTGRRMMPCRYFELDDHYDHASTKQEDRQFLLLTVSHTGTNNYEPGEATSAYSCSFTCIRKKIPYRPAFEGERPTIVGPQTAIVVGPKGEEIYTDSLGRVKVQFHWDRLGKRDQGSSCWVRVSQPWAGSGFGMIQIPRIGDEVVVSFLDGNPDRPLVTSRVYNSQNMPPWALPANATQSGILTRSTKTGNVNTANAIRFEDKKGEEEVWLHAEKDQRIEVEHNESHWVGNDRSKNIDHDETVHVGHDRTETVDNNETIHIGVDRTETVGNNETLTVGGNRNETIEGMENLLIALTSTETVGLAKALTVGGAYTVTVAGAINTAAGLASAEEVGLSKTTMVGKTYTVTAGDRIELRTGKASIVLESSGHITISGASIDILGSDAVTVDGKTVDLN
;
A
#
# COMPACT_ATOMS: atom_id res chain seq x y z
N MET A 1 -18.19 9.95 -74.81
CA MET A 1 -18.99 8.77 -74.42
C MET A 1 -20.47 9.12 -74.45
N GLN A 2 -21.28 8.34 -75.16
CA GLN A 2 -22.74 8.56 -75.17
C GLN A 2 -23.34 8.12 -73.80
N MET A 3 -24.46 8.73 -73.38
CA MET A 3 -25.17 8.39 -72.15
C MET A 3 -25.48 6.89 -71.98
N SER A 4 -25.65 6.17 -73.11
CA SER A 4 -25.89 4.73 -73.16
C SER A 4 -24.64 3.89 -72.71
N GLU A 5 -23.44 4.36 -73.02
CA GLU A 5 -22.21 3.69 -72.66
C GLU A 5 -21.88 3.88 -71.16
N ILE A 6 -22.22 5.05 -70.63
CA ILE A 6 -22.11 5.37 -69.21
C ILE A 6 -23.06 4.49 -68.34
N ALA A 7 -24.30 4.30 -68.80
CA ALA A 7 -25.26 3.42 -68.14
C ALA A 7 -24.85 1.96 -68.22
N SER A 8 -24.16 1.50 -69.25
CA SER A 8 -23.67 0.14 -69.41
C SER A 8 -22.44 -0.12 -68.41
N PHE A 9 -21.67 0.91 -68.19
CA PHE A 9 -20.53 0.82 -67.26
C PHE A 9 -20.95 0.46 -65.82
N PHE A 10 -22.04 1.06 -65.35
CA PHE A 10 -22.56 0.75 -63.99
C PHE A 10 -23.40 -0.52 -63.91
N GLN A 11 -24.07 -0.90 -64.99
CA GLN A 11 -24.88 -2.13 -65.10
C GLN A 11 -24.06 -3.41 -65.18
N LEU A 12 -22.76 -3.34 -65.54
CA LEU A 12 -21.86 -4.50 -65.69
C LEU A 12 -20.98 -4.81 -64.45
N GLN A 13 -21.32 -4.28 -63.27
CA GLN A 13 -20.56 -4.63 -62.05
C GLN A 13 -20.53 -6.13 -61.76
N SER A 14 -21.60 -6.87 -62.06
CA SER A 14 -21.71 -8.30 -61.79
C SER A 14 -20.69 -9.19 -62.50
N ASN A 15 -20.05 -8.70 -63.55
CA ASN A 15 -19.07 -9.44 -64.36
C ASN A 15 -17.62 -8.99 -64.11
N ARG A 16 -17.37 -8.19 -63.08
CA ARG A 16 -16.02 -7.69 -62.75
C ARG A 16 -15.34 -8.57 -61.73
N LEU A 17 -14.00 -8.55 -61.74
CA LEU A 17 -13.17 -9.27 -60.80
C LEU A 17 -13.45 -8.79 -59.36
N PHE A 18 -13.60 -7.48 -59.18
CA PHE A 18 -13.96 -6.86 -57.92
C PHE A 18 -15.23 -6.04 -58.01
N THR A 19 -16.07 -6.15 -56.99
CA THR A 19 -17.23 -5.28 -56.81
C THR A 19 -17.18 -4.64 -55.44
N ILE A 20 -17.84 -3.48 -55.28
CA ILE A 20 -17.96 -2.82 -53.97
C ILE A 20 -19.43 -2.56 -53.65
N GLU A 21 -19.82 -2.89 -52.42
CA GLU A 21 -21.12 -2.54 -51.87
C GLU A 21 -20.94 -1.41 -50.84
N THR A 22 -21.70 -0.33 -51.00
CA THR A 22 -21.70 0.84 -50.12
C THR A 22 -23.13 1.22 -49.75
N PRO A 23 -23.37 2.03 -48.71
CA PRO A 23 -24.69 2.56 -48.38
C PRO A 23 -25.24 3.57 -49.43
N LEU A 24 -24.36 4.14 -50.26
CA LEU A 24 -24.77 5.06 -51.31
C LEU A 24 -25.46 4.30 -52.44
N LYS A 25 -26.51 4.86 -53.01
CA LYS A 25 -27.31 4.24 -54.07
C LYS A 25 -27.68 5.23 -55.16
N GLY A 26 -28.03 4.71 -56.38
CA GLY A 26 -28.48 5.47 -57.51
C GLY A 26 -27.34 6.25 -58.17
N ARG A 27 -27.52 7.56 -58.40
CA ARG A 27 -26.48 8.39 -59.05
C ARG A 27 -25.17 8.48 -58.29
N SER A 28 -25.23 8.29 -56.94
CA SER A 28 -24.06 8.29 -56.07
C SER A 28 -23.45 6.90 -55.90
N ASP A 29 -23.88 5.88 -56.66
CA ASP A 29 -23.24 4.56 -56.67
C ASP A 29 -21.75 4.69 -56.99
N LEU A 30 -20.96 3.91 -56.30
CA LEU A 30 -19.53 3.84 -56.43
C LEU A 30 -19.11 2.54 -57.10
N VAL A 31 -18.21 2.63 -58.07
CA VAL A 31 -17.63 1.49 -58.78
C VAL A 31 -16.15 1.40 -58.43
N LEU A 32 -15.69 0.21 -58.12
CA LEU A 32 -14.30 -0.04 -57.78
C LEU A 32 -13.40 0.00 -59.01
N VAL A 33 -12.40 0.86 -59.00
CA VAL A 33 -11.38 1.00 -60.05
C VAL A 33 -10.16 0.18 -59.73
N ASP A 34 -9.55 0.43 -58.56
CA ASP A 34 -8.46 -0.36 -58.02
C ASP A 34 -8.58 -0.57 -56.55
N PHE A 35 -7.90 -1.58 -56.10
CA PHE A 35 -7.94 -2.10 -54.75
C PHE A 35 -6.54 -2.54 -54.28
N HIS A 36 -6.16 -2.03 -53.13
CA HIS A 36 -4.99 -2.51 -52.40
C HIS A 36 -5.40 -2.81 -50.98
N CYS A 37 -5.12 -4.00 -50.49
CA CYS A 37 -5.44 -4.44 -49.11
C CYS A 37 -4.27 -5.12 -48.50
N THR A 38 -3.84 -4.67 -47.33
CA THR A 38 -2.87 -5.37 -46.48
C THR A 38 -3.55 -5.86 -45.24
N GLU A 39 -3.42 -7.14 -44.94
CA GLU A 39 -3.92 -7.79 -43.74
C GLU A 39 -2.86 -8.70 -43.12
N GLY A 40 -2.89 -8.94 -41.80
CA GLY A 40 -1.88 -9.76 -41.16
C GLY A 40 -2.19 -10.11 -39.70
N LEU A 41 -1.30 -10.90 -39.12
CA LEU A 41 -1.38 -11.29 -37.74
C LEU A 41 -0.95 -10.12 -36.84
N SER A 42 -1.73 -9.83 -35.81
CA SER A 42 -1.49 -8.76 -34.83
C SER A 42 -1.37 -7.37 -35.45
N GLN A 43 -2.08 -7.15 -36.52
CA GLN A 43 -2.19 -5.83 -37.15
C GLN A 43 -3.61 -5.59 -37.73
N ASN A 44 -4.02 -4.34 -37.75
CA ASN A 44 -5.25 -3.96 -38.42
C ASN A 44 -5.07 -4.11 -39.93
N PHE A 45 -6.08 -4.64 -40.60
CA PHE A 45 -6.07 -4.57 -42.06
C PHE A 45 -6.30 -3.13 -42.52
N GLU A 46 -5.75 -2.81 -43.68
CA GLU A 46 -5.92 -1.53 -44.30
C GLU A 46 -6.20 -1.72 -45.79
N MET A 47 -7.31 -1.12 -46.29
CA MET A 47 -7.69 -1.16 -47.70
C MET A 47 -7.71 0.26 -48.26
N HIS A 48 -6.99 0.44 -49.30
CA HIS A 48 -7.02 1.66 -50.11
C HIS A 48 -7.71 1.36 -51.44
N VAL A 49 -8.73 2.15 -51.79
CA VAL A 49 -9.50 1.96 -53.02
C VAL A 49 -9.62 3.26 -53.77
N ARG A 50 -9.56 3.17 -55.11
CA ARG A 50 -10.05 4.22 -55.99
C ARG A 50 -11.41 3.82 -56.55
N LEU A 51 -12.28 4.78 -56.58
CA LEU A 51 -13.70 4.61 -56.88
C LEU A 51 -14.14 5.63 -57.94
N ALA A 52 -15.01 5.23 -58.82
CA ALA A 52 -15.63 6.12 -59.82
C ALA A 52 -17.13 6.27 -59.54
N SER A 53 -17.67 7.47 -59.76
CA SER A 53 -19.10 7.77 -59.62
C SER A 53 -19.58 8.73 -60.71
N GLN A 54 -20.87 8.65 -61.05
CA GLN A 54 -21.52 9.66 -61.87
C GLN A 54 -21.84 10.95 -61.11
N ASP A 55 -21.89 10.85 -59.78
CA ASP A 55 -22.16 11.98 -58.93
C ASP A 55 -20.84 12.70 -58.56
N LYS A 56 -20.72 13.94 -59.06
CA LYS A 56 -19.53 14.79 -58.81
C LYS A 56 -19.56 15.49 -57.46
N ASN A 57 -20.68 15.40 -56.74
CA ASN A 57 -20.93 16.16 -55.52
C ASN A 57 -21.31 15.25 -54.33
N ILE A 58 -20.77 14.06 -54.27
CA ILE A 58 -21.01 13.19 -53.11
C ILE A 58 -20.51 13.88 -51.83
N GLU A 59 -21.42 14.07 -50.90
CA GLU A 59 -21.11 14.65 -49.59
C GLU A 59 -20.25 13.68 -48.78
N LEU A 60 -18.98 14.00 -48.59
CA LEU A 60 -17.95 13.07 -48.03
C LEU A 60 -18.38 12.46 -46.71
N LYS A 61 -19.03 13.25 -45.83
CA LYS A 61 -19.47 12.77 -44.49
C LYS A 61 -20.49 11.63 -44.54
N LYS A 62 -21.18 11.41 -45.68
CA LYS A 62 -22.17 10.35 -45.81
C LYS A 62 -21.57 8.95 -45.82
N LEU A 63 -20.27 8.83 -46.14
CA LEU A 63 -19.60 7.55 -46.22
C LEU A 63 -18.65 7.33 -45.02
N ILE A 64 -18.20 8.39 -44.34
CA ILE A 64 -17.32 8.27 -43.19
C ILE A 64 -17.98 7.44 -42.09
N GLY A 65 -17.26 6.43 -41.58
CA GLY A 65 -17.71 5.51 -40.53
C GLY A 65 -18.73 4.47 -40.99
N GLN A 66 -19.10 4.47 -42.29
CA GLN A 66 -20.07 3.52 -42.83
C GLN A 66 -19.41 2.20 -43.22
N PRO A 67 -20.14 1.07 -43.10
CA PRO A 67 -19.66 -0.22 -43.56
C PRO A 67 -19.63 -0.30 -45.09
N VAL A 68 -18.58 -0.95 -45.59
CA VAL A 68 -18.44 -1.27 -47.01
C VAL A 68 -17.89 -2.67 -47.17
N THR A 69 -18.28 -3.36 -48.23
CA THR A 69 -17.82 -4.70 -48.57
C THR A 69 -17.31 -4.76 -49.99
N ILE A 70 -16.07 -5.23 -50.14
CA ILE A 70 -15.47 -5.52 -51.44
C ILE A 70 -15.55 -7.02 -51.65
N THR A 71 -16.08 -7.43 -52.79
CA THR A 71 -16.21 -8.83 -53.21
C THR A 71 -15.20 -9.13 -54.31
N LEU A 72 -14.36 -10.16 -54.10
CA LEU A 72 -13.40 -10.70 -55.07
C LEU A 72 -13.93 -12.02 -55.61
N GLN A 73 -14.06 -12.15 -56.93
CA GLN A 73 -14.39 -13.40 -57.57
C GLN A 73 -13.21 -14.37 -57.51
N LEU A 74 -13.42 -15.60 -57.01
CA LEU A 74 -12.36 -16.59 -56.82
C LEU A 74 -12.10 -17.47 -58.06
N THR A 75 -13.10 -17.58 -58.93
CA THR A 75 -13.04 -18.36 -60.17
C THR A 75 -13.44 -17.51 -61.35
N ASP A 76 -12.72 -17.65 -62.46
CA ASP A 76 -13.05 -16.96 -63.71
C ASP A 76 -14.17 -17.68 -64.51
N ALA A 77 -14.67 -18.85 -64.01
CA ALA A 77 -15.69 -19.64 -64.66
C ALA A 77 -17.10 -19.19 -64.21
N LEU A 78 -17.94 -18.81 -65.15
CA LEU A 78 -19.35 -18.40 -64.99
C LEU A 78 -20.24 -19.46 -64.25
N ALA A 79 -19.73 -20.65 -63.93
CA ALA A 79 -20.51 -21.79 -63.41
C ALA A 79 -20.42 -22.01 -61.89
N SER A 80 -19.51 -21.37 -61.15
CA SER A 80 -19.45 -21.46 -59.70
C SER A 80 -18.99 -20.13 -59.10
N SER A 81 -19.92 -19.39 -58.52
CA SER A 81 -19.64 -18.08 -57.85
C SER A 81 -19.09 -18.33 -56.47
N GLU A 82 -17.82 -18.75 -56.37
CA GLU A 82 -17.12 -18.66 -55.09
C GLU A 82 -16.57 -17.25 -54.94
N GLU A 83 -16.89 -16.63 -53.81
CA GLU A 83 -16.59 -15.23 -53.52
C GLU A 83 -15.75 -15.11 -52.26
N ARG A 84 -14.85 -14.15 -52.26
CA ARG A 84 -14.16 -13.69 -51.07
C ARG A 84 -14.58 -12.27 -50.76
N TYR A 85 -14.82 -12.02 -49.48
CA TYR A 85 -15.25 -10.72 -48.98
C TYR A 85 -14.14 -10.01 -48.24
N PHE A 86 -14.08 -8.68 -48.37
CA PHE A 86 -13.29 -7.77 -47.59
C PHE A 86 -14.23 -6.69 -47.05
N HIS A 87 -14.63 -6.82 -45.82
CA HIS A 87 -15.54 -5.90 -45.14
C HIS A 87 -14.75 -4.97 -44.22
N GLY A 88 -15.10 -3.68 -44.17
CA GLY A 88 -14.53 -2.71 -43.24
C GLY A 88 -15.36 -1.46 -43.13
N TYR A 89 -14.85 -0.48 -42.42
CA TYR A 89 -15.48 0.82 -42.21
C TYR A 89 -14.63 1.92 -42.85
N VAL A 90 -15.27 2.87 -43.51
CA VAL A 90 -14.59 3.98 -44.21
C VAL A 90 -14.00 4.93 -43.15
N ALA A 91 -12.69 4.98 -43.04
CA ALA A 91 -11.95 5.86 -42.13
C ALA A 91 -11.63 7.22 -42.74
N ALA A 92 -11.37 7.23 -44.09
CA ALA A 92 -11.17 8.45 -44.86
C ALA A 92 -11.87 8.32 -46.21
N PHE A 93 -12.43 9.39 -46.72
CA PHE A 93 -13.06 9.47 -48.01
C PHE A 93 -12.75 10.82 -48.64
N SER A 94 -12.22 10.82 -49.85
CA SER A 94 -11.78 12.02 -50.56
C SER A 94 -12.27 12.06 -51.97
N HIS A 95 -12.63 13.23 -52.48
CA HIS A 95 -12.82 13.50 -53.86
C HIS A 95 -11.47 13.78 -54.51
N LEU A 96 -11.17 13.10 -55.59
CA LEU A 96 -9.96 13.32 -56.40
C LEU A 96 -10.28 14.27 -57.56
N ASP A 97 -9.94 13.90 -58.76
CA ASP A 97 -10.26 14.63 -59.97
C ASP A 97 -11.46 14.03 -60.75
N THR A 98 -11.84 14.63 -61.88
CA THR A 98 -12.80 14.06 -62.78
C THR A 98 -12.08 13.52 -64.02
N ASP A 99 -12.40 12.29 -64.42
CA ASP A 99 -11.85 11.63 -65.58
C ASP A 99 -12.97 11.16 -66.50
N GLY A 100 -12.90 11.56 -67.78
CA GLY A 100 -13.83 11.12 -68.84
C GLY A 100 -15.33 11.28 -68.56
N GLY A 101 -15.73 12.13 -67.64
CA GLY A 101 -17.10 12.33 -67.19
C GLY A 101 -17.50 11.71 -65.88
N PHE A 102 -16.62 10.95 -65.26
CA PHE A 102 -16.76 10.40 -63.91
C PHE A 102 -16.02 11.24 -62.88
N ALA A 103 -16.57 11.31 -61.68
CA ALA A 103 -15.86 11.81 -60.49
C ALA A 103 -15.09 10.66 -59.87
N MET A 104 -13.82 10.89 -59.58
CA MET A 104 -12.95 9.93 -58.93
C MET A 104 -12.90 10.21 -57.42
N TYR A 105 -13.00 9.16 -56.66
CA TYR A 105 -12.94 9.20 -55.21
C TYR A 105 -11.88 8.21 -54.70
N SER A 106 -11.35 8.46 -53.51
CA SER A 106 -10.54 7.50 -52.81
C SER A 106 -11.13 7.23 -51.42
N ALA A 107 -11.02 6.00 -50.96
CA ALA A 107 -11.39 5.65 -49.62
C ALA A 107 -10.29 4.81 -48.92
N THR A 108 -10.07 5.09 -47.64
CA THR A 108 -9.31 4.21 -46.74
C THR A 108 -10.32 3.49 -45.84
N ILE A 109 -10.25 2.17 -45.84
CA ILE A 109 -11.20 1.29 -45.15
C ILE A 109 -10.43 0.48 -44.12
N LEU A 110 -10.89 0.49 -42.88
CA LEU A 110 -10.21 -0.09 -41.73
C LEU A 110 -11.17 -0.98 -40.90
N PRO A 111 -10.66 -1.89 -40.06
CA PRO A 111 -11.51 -2.69 -39.18
C PRO A 111 -12.18 -1.85 -38.08
N TRP A 112 -13.23 -2.40 -37.48
CA TRP A 112 -13.85 -1.78 -36.30
C TRP A 112 -12.84 -1.59 -35.14
N LEU A 113 -11.86 -2.50 -35.02
CA LEU A 113 -10.82 -2.43 -34.00
C LEU A 113 -10.02 -1.12 -34.07
N TRP A 114 -9.79 -0.59 -35.29
CA TRP A 114 -9.11 0.69 -35.46
C TRP A 114 -9.85 1.86 -34.78
N MET A 115 -11.18 1.81 -34.65
CA MET A 115 -11.95 2.87 -33.97
C MET A 115 -11.54 3.04 -32.53
N LEU A 116 -10.98 2.01 -31.91
CA LEU A 116 -10.41 2.05 -30.56
C LEU A 116 -9.24 3.05 -30.46
N SER A 117 -8.58 3.39 -31.58
CA SER A 117 -7.53 4.41 -31.62
C SER A 117 -8.07 5.84 -31.45
N ARG A 118 -9.39 6.03 -31.59
CA ARG A 118 -10.04 7.35 -31.51
C ARG A 118 -10.51 7.70 -30.11
N ARG A 119 -10.39 6.77 -29.18
CA ARG A 119 -10.71 6.97 -27.76
C ARG A 119 -9.49 6.71 -26.92
N GLN A 120 -9.21 7.63 -26.00
CA GLN A 120 -8.16 7.53 -24.99
C GLN A 120 -8.79 7.57 -23.60
N ASP A 121 -8.32 6.75 -22.68
CA ASP A 121 -8.86 6.69 -21.31
C ASP A 121 -7.77 6.50 -20.25
N ILE A 122 -8.18 6.71 -18.97
CA ILE A 122 -7.41 6.35 -17.81
C ILE A 122 -8.36 5.61 -16.86
N ARG A 123 -8.13 4.32 -16.67
CA ARG A 123 -8.99 3.46 -15.83
C ARG A 123 -8.25 2.24 -15.30
N ILE A 124 -8.81 1.66 -14.27
CA ILE A 124 -8.23 0.56 -13.50
C ILE A 124 -9.09 -0.68 -13.67
N PHE A 125 -8.43 -1.82 -13.85
CA PHE A 125 -9.01 -3.16 -13.84
C PHE A 125 -8.35 -3.95 -12.71
N GLN A 126 -9.14 -4.70 -11.94
CA GLN A 126 -8.65 -5.45 -10.79
C GLN A 126 -9.19 -6.86 -10.80
N GLU A 127 -8.34 -7.86 -10.49
CA GLU A 127 -8.69 -9.28 -10.38
C GLU A 127 -9.38 -9.82 -11.65
N GLU A 128 -9.02 -9.31 -12.82
CA GLU A 128 -9.55 -9.73 -14.12
C GLU A 128 -8.43 -10.32 -14.98
N ASN A 129 -8.74 -11.34 -15.78
CA ASN A 129 -7.83 -11.86 -16.80
C ASN A 129 -7.90 -11.03 -18.08
N THR A 130 -6.96 -11.23 -18.99
CA THR A 130 -6.89 -10.45 -20.23
C THR A 130 -8.15 -10.59 -21.07
N GLU A 131 -8.73 -11.78 -21.22
CA GLU A 131 -9.97 -11.98 -21.98
C GLU A 131 -11.14 -11.16 -21.43
N ALA A 132 -11.28 -11.11 -20.09
CA ALA A 132 -12.34 -10.34 -19.44
C ALA A 132 -12.16 -8.84 -19.67
N ILE A 133 -10.92 -8.35 -19.54
CA ILE A 133 -10.58 -6.94 -19.80
C ILE A 133 -10.86 -6.57 -21.26
N LEU A 134 -10.37 -7.37 -22.22
CA LEU A 134 -10.61 -7.14 -23.66
C LEU A 134 -12.10 -7.14 -23.98
N ALA A 135 -12.82 -8.14 -23.51
CA ALA A 135 -14.27 -8.24 -23.72
C ALA A 135 -15.02 -7.05 -23.13
N ARG A 136 -14.59 -6.53 -22.00
CA ARG A 136 -15.17 -5.34 -21.34
C ARG A 136 -14.94 -4.10 -22.20
N VAL A 137 -13.72 -3.89 -22.69
CA VAL A 137 -13.38 -2.76 -23.57
C VAL A 137 -14.17 -2.85 -24.88
N PHE A 138 -14.21 -4.02 -25.52
CA PHE A 138 -14.89 -4.21 -26.81
C PHE A 138 -16.41 -3.99 -26.72
N ARG A 139 -17.06 -4.43 -25.65
CA ARG A 139 -18.50 -4.24 -25.44
C ARG A 139 -18.91 -2.77 -25.41
N GLU A 140 -18.01 -1.86 -25.07
CA GLU A 140 -18.29 -0.43 -25.09
C GLU A 140 -18.51 0.12 -26.52
N TYR A 141 -18.06 -0.62 -27.54
CA TYR A 141 -18.28 -0.30 -28.97
C TYR A 141 -19.58 -0.92 -29.52
N GLY A 142 -20.36 -1.58 -28.69
CA GLY A 142 -21.69 -2.07 -29.00
C GLY A 142 -21.73 -3.05 -30.18
N LYS A 143 -22.59 -2.78 -31.13
CA LYS A 143 -22.80 -3.67 -32.31
C LYS A 143 -21.63 -3.71 -33.29
N LEU A 144 -20.71 -2.75 -33.22
CA LEU A 144 -19.53 -2.72 -34.10
C LEU A 144 -18.56 -3.84 -33.76
N ALA A 145 -18.41 -4.15 -32.43
CA ALA A 145 -17.44 -5.10 -31.93
C ALA A 145 -17.90 -6.55 -32.15
N SER A 146 -17.47 -7.14 -33.24
CA SER A 146 -17.61 -8.58 -33.48
C SER A 146 -16.28 -9.27 -33.23
N PHE A 147 -16.20 -10.12 -32.18
CA PHE A 147 -14.97 -10.79 -31.80
C PHE A 147 -15.21 -12.19 -31.26
N GLU A 148 -14.15 -13.01 -31.26
CA GLU A 148 -14.16 -14.39 -30.78
C GLU A 148 -12.78 -14.75 -30.22
N PHE A 149 -12.76 -15.38 -29.02
CA PHE A 149 -11.53 -15.95 -28.47
C PHE A 149 -11.39 -17.41 -28.88
N ARG A 150 -10.25 -17.76 -29.46
CA ARG A 150 -9.86 -19.15 -29.81
C ARG A 150 -8.57 -19.49 -29.06
N LEU A 151 -8.68 -19.64 -27.76
CA LEU A 151 -7.56 -19.90 -26.88
C LEU A 151 -7.50 -21.38 -26.51
N SER A 152 -6.29 -21.92 -26.47
CA SER A 152 -6.04 -23.28 -25.95
C SER A 152 -6.03 -23.30 -24.43
N LYS A 153 -5.65 -22.17 -23.78
CA LYS A 153 -5.62 -21.98 -22.34
C LYS A 153 -6.02 -20.54 -22.04
N GLY A 154 -6.85 -20.32 -21.00
CA GLY A 154 -7.18 -18.99 -20.53
C GLY A 154 -5.97 -18.27 -19.94
N THR A 155 -5.97 -16.92 -20.00
CA THR A 155 -4.91 -16.12 -19.41
C THR A 155 -5.04 -16.02 -17.88
N GLN A 156 -3.96 -15.69 -17.20
CA GLN A 156 -3.96 -15.54 -15.74
C GLN A 156 -4.62 -14.22 -15.32
N ASN A 157 -5.24 -14.22 -14.12
CA ASN A 157 -5.79 -13.01 -13.53
C ASN A 157 -4.67 -12.02 -13.19
N ARG A 158 -4.91 -10.76 -13.50
CA ARG A 158 -4.10 -9.61 -13.12
C ARG A 158 -4.71 -8.99 -11.88
N SER A 159 -3.97 -8.93 -10.78
CA SER A 159 -4.44 -8.28 -9.55
C SER A 159 -4.72 -6.79 -9.73
N TYR A 160 -3.96 -6.15 -10.62
CA TYR A 160 -4.10 -4.73 -10.95
C TYR A 160 -3.57 -4.46 -12.35
N CYS A 161 -4.34 -3.76 -13.15
CA CYS A 161 -3.99 -3.40 -14.52
C CYS A 161 -4.55 -2.02 -14.85
N THR A 162 -3.69 -1.11 -15.24
CA THR A 162 -4.05 0.28 -15.52
C THR A 162 -3.91 0.58 -17.01
N GLN A 163 -4.98 1.06 -17.62
CA GLN A 163 -4.89 1.82 -18.84
C GLN A 163 -4.52 3.25 -18.46
N TYR A 164 -3.34 3.73 -18.83
CA TYR A 164 -2.88 5.06 -18.45
C TYR A 164 -2.51 5.90 -19.67
N ARG A 165 -3.39 6.85 -20.03
CA ARG A 165 -3.22 7.73 -21.21
C ARG A 165 -2.95 6.98 -22.50
N GLU A 166 -3.42 5.76 -22.58
CA GLU A 166 -3.40 4.94 -23.80
C GLU A 166 -4.71 5.06 -24.54
N THR A 167 -4.66 4.95 -25.87
CA THR A 167 -5.87 4.66 -26.64
C THR A 167 -6.38 3.26 -26.27
N ASP A 168 -7.68 3.03 -26.43
CA ASP A 168 -8.23 1.69 -26.20
C ASP A 168 -7.54 0.65 -27.09
N LEU A 169 -7.14 1.02 -28.33
CA LEU A 169 -6.38 0.15 -29.23
C LEU A 169 -5.00 -0.21 -28.65
N ALA A 170 -4.20 0.79 -28.28
CA ALA A 170 -2.87 0.55 -27.74
C ALA A 170 -2.93 -0.31 -26.47
N PHE A 171 -3.92 -0.07 -25.60
CA PHE A 171 -4.16 -0.82 -24.40
C PHE A 171 -4.45 -2.30 -24.66
N VAL A 172 -5.43 -2.60 -25.55
CA VAL A 172 -5.80 -3.99 -25.84
C VAL A 172 -4.68 -4.75 -26.57
N GLU A 173 -3.97 -4.09 -27.49
CA GLU A 173 -2.82 -4.68 -28.19
C GLU A 173 -1.65 -4.97 -27.22
N ARG A 174 -1.40 -4.07 -26.28
CA ARG A 174 -0.41 -4.29 -25.22
C ARG A 174 -0.74 -5.52 -24.39
N LEU A 175 -1.98 -5.65 -23.91
CA LEU A 175 -2.40 -6.79 -23.11
C LEU A 175 -2.31 -8.10 -23.90
N MET A 176 -2.75 -8.12 -25.15
CA MET A 176 -2.62 -9.29 -26.02
C MET A 176 -1.14 -9.70 -26.16
N ARG A 177 -0.27 -8.74 -26.44
CA ARG A 177 1.17 -8.97 -26.60
C ARG A 177 1.83 -9.49 -25.33
N GLU A 178 1.49 -8.95 -24.15
CA GLU A 178 2.00 -9.38 -22.85
C GLU A 178 1.64 -10.83 -22.53
N ASP A 179 0.49 -11.32 -22.98
CA ASP A 179 0.05 -12.70 -22.79
C ASP A 179 0.28 -13.60 -24.01
N GLY A 180 1.09 -13.13 -24.97
CA GLY A 180 1.47 -13.90 -26.15
C GLY A 180 0.29 -14.19 -27.10
N LEU A 181 -0.80 -13.42 -26.99
CA LEU A 181 -1.95 -13.54 -27.88
C LEU A 181 -1.71 -12.78 -29.17
N PHE A 182 -2.20 -13.31 -30.26
CA PHE A 182 -2.23 -12.64 -31.56
C PHE A 182 -3.66 -12.59 -32.07
N TYR A 183 -3.90 -11.70 -33.03
CA TYR A 183 -5.22 -11.55 -33.61
C TYR A 183 -5.17 -11.48 -35.14
N TYR A 184 -6.30 -11.75 -35.76
CA TYR A 184 -6.53 -11.61 -37.21
C TYR A 184 -8.03 -11.42 -37.47
N PHE A 185 -8.39 -11.15 -38.72
CA PHE A 185 -9.79 -10.92 -39.09
C PHE A 185 -10.31 -12.02 -40.03
N GLU A 186 -11.53 -12.47 -39.79
CA GLU A 186 -12.31 -13.28 -40.69
C GLU A 186 -13.42 -12.41 -41.30
N HIS A 187 -13.39 -12.26 -42.60
CA HIS A 187 -14.35 -11.45 -43.36
C HIS A 187 -15.55 -12.27 -43.84
N ALA A 188 -16.72 -11.65 -43.81
CA ALA A 188 -17.96 -12.14 -44.37
C ALA A 188 -18.65 -11.02 -45.14
N LYS A 189 -19.70 -11.32 -45.89
CA LYS A 189 -20.43 -10.34 -46.68
C LYS A 189 -20.95 -9.18 -45.82
N ASP A 190 -21.51 -9.49 -44.65
CA ASP A 190 -22.23 -8.54 -43.81
C ASP A 190 -21.36 -8.03 -42.63
N GLY A 191 -20.08 -8.40 -42.56
CA GLY A 191 -19.22 -7.99 -41.45
C GLY A 191 -17.83 -8.62 -41.48
N HIS A 192 -17.01 -8.21 -40.50
CA HIS A 192 -15.77 -8.90 -40.20
C HIS A 192 -15.71 -9.19 -38.72
N LYS A 193 -15.07 -10.29 -38.37
CA LYS A 193 -14.89 -10.75 -36.97
C LYS A 193 -13.41 -10.72 -36.59
N LEU A 194 -13.10 -10.11 -35.48
CA LEU A 194 -11.79 -10.19 -34.85
C LEU A 194 -11.64 -11.55 -34.15
N ILE A 195 -10.62 -12.31 -34.53
CA ILE A 195 -10.27 -13.56 -33.86
C ILE A 195 -9.01 -13.34 -33.04
N ILE A 196 -9.08 -13.64 -31.75
CA ILE A 196 -7.95 -13.59 -30.84
C ILE A 196 -7.54 -15.02 -30.50
N ALA A 197 -6.28 -15.37 -30.70
CA ALA A 197 -5.79 -16.74 -30.57
C ALA A 197 -4.42 -16.79 -29.86
N ASP A 198 -4.09 -17.96 -29.32
CA ASP A 198 -2.82 -18.24 -28.64
C ASP A 198 -2.00 -19.33 -29.33
N ASN A 199 -2.51 -19.98 -30.36
CA ASN A 199 -1.86 -21.14 -30.99
C ASN A 199 -2.00 -21.09 -32.53
N SER A 200 -0.92 -20.73 -33.19
CA SER A 200 -0.86 -20.66 -34.66
C SER A 200 -0.59 -22.01 -35.34
N VAL A 201 -0.05 -22.98 -34.61
CA VAL A 201 0.28 -24.32 -35.17
C VAL A 201 -0.97 -25.07 -35.61
N THR A 202 -2.13 -24.76 -34.98
CA THR A 202 -3.43 -25.32 -35.31
C THR A 202 -4.16 -24.60 -36.46
N ALA A 203 -3.49 -23.67 -37.15
CA ALA A 203 -4.05 -22.95 -38.28
C ALA A 203 -4.64 -23.89 -39.33
N LYS A 204 -5.78 -23.49 -39.87
CA LYS A 204 -6.48 -24.21 -40.95
C LYS A 204 -5.79 -23.99 -42.29
N PRO A 205 -5.95 -24.86 -43.28
CA PRO A 205 -5.47 -24.59 -44.65
C PRO A 205 -6.18 -23.37 -45.27
N ILE A 206 -5.58 -22.81 -46.33
CA ILE A 206 -6.25 -21.83 -47.18
C ILE A 206 -7.55 -22.44 -47.69
N ASP A 207 -8.58 -21.61 -47.79
CA ASP A 207 -9.89 -22.09 -48.24
C ASP A 207 -9.81 -22.66 -49.66
N GLY A 208 -10.51 -23.76 -49.93
CA GLY A 208 -10.53 -24.44 -51.22
C GLY A 208 -10.35 -25.95 -51.12
N ARG A 209 -10.26 -26.61 -52.26
CA ARG A 209 -10.19 -28.07 -52.35
C ARG A 209 -8.84 -28.66 -51.93
N SER A 210 -7.76 -27.88 -52.10
CA SER A 210 -6.41 -28.30 -51.75
C SER A 210 -5.62 -27.14 -51.17
N PRO A 211 -4.85 -27.34 -50.06
CA PRO A 211 -3.91 -26.32 -49.59
C PRO A 211 -2.65 -26.20 -50.44
N SER A 212 -2.47 -27.07 -51.44
CA SER A 212 -1.28 -27.14 -52.27
C SER A 212 -1.26 -26.02 -53.29
N LEU A 213 -0.17 -25.28 -53.39
CA LEU A 213 0.17 -24.28 -54.37
C LEU A 213 1.48 -24.67 -55.07
N GLN A 214 1.43 -24.77 -56.40
CA GLN A 214 2.60 -25.06 -57.20
C GLN A 214 3.48 -23.84 -57.37
N TYR A 215 4.80 -24.05 -57.35
CA TYR A 215 5.76 -23.04 -57.70
C TYR A 215 6.01 -23.07 -59.18
N ASN A 216 5.81 -21.92 -59.86
CA ASN A 216 6.08 -21.79 -61.30
C ASN A 216 6.54 -20.37 -61.63
N GLN A 217 7.79 -20.26 -62.13
CA GLN A 217 8.37 -18.99 -62.58
C GLN A 217 7.97 -18.58 -64.03
N GLY A 218 7.34 -19.48 -64.77
CA GLY A 218 6.82 -19.18 -66.10
C GLY A 218 5.56 -18.34 -66.10
N GLU A 219 5.08 -17.93 -67.26
CA GLU A 219 3.77 -17.27 -67.41
C GLU A 219 2.70 -18.14 -66.76
N ALA A 220 1.84 -17.52 -65.93
CA ALA A 220 0.74 -18.22 -65.27
C ALA A 220 -0.10 -18.94 -66.35
N MET A 221 -0.20 -20.28 -66.23
CA MET A 221 -1.21 -21.02 -66.98
C MET A 221 -2.58 -20.44 -66.62
N ASP A 222 -3.33 -20.05 -67.61
CA ASP A 222 -4.66 -19.52 -67.42
C ASP A 222 -5.44 -20.38 -66.41
N ASN A 223 -5.90 -19.73 -65.31
CA ASN A 223 -6.76 -20.29 -64.27
C ASN A 223 -6.14 -21.17 -63.16
N LEU A 224 -4.81 -21.27 -63.01
CA LEU A 224 -4.19 -21.96 -61.87
C LEU A 224 -3.59 -20.96 -60.85
N ALA A 225 -3.92 -21.11 -59.58
CA ALA A 225 -3.26 -20.41 -58.46
C ALA A 225 -1.83 -20.93 -58.31
N VAL A 226 -0.83 -20.13 -58.66
CA VAL A 226 0.59 -20.48 -58.61
C VAL A 226 1.37 -19.47 -57.80
N ILE A 227 2.47 -19.93 -57.17
CA ILE A 227 3.45 -19.07 -56.56
C ILE A 227 4.52 -18.75 -57.59
N THR A 228 4.64 -17.50 -57.94
CA THR A 228 5.61 -17.04 -58.97
C THR A 228 6.94 -16.63 -58.44
N SER A 229 7.00 -16.26 -57.13
CA SER A 229 8.24 -15.95 -56.44
C SER A 229 8.16 -16.46 -55.01
N PHE A 230 9.23 -17.06 -54.50
CA PHE A 230 9.33 -17.51 -53.14
C PHE A 230 10.78 -17.44 -52.65
N GLN A 231 11.05 -16.62 -51.63
CA GLN A 231 12.37 -16.30 -51.17
C GLN A 231 12.47 -16.45 -49.64
N ALA A 232 13.52 -17.11 -49.18
CA ALA A 232 13.82 -17.19 -47.74
C ALA A 232 14.62 -15.96 -47.32
N GLN A 233 14.20 -15.38 -46.22
CA GLN A 233 14.91 -14.31 -45.53
C GLN A 233 15.31 -14.79 -44.13
N ARG A 234 16.53 -14.47 -43.72
CA ARG A 234 17.01 -14.77 -42.38
C ARG A 234 17.73 -13.55 -41.83
N GLN A 235 17.46 -13.25 -40.56
CA GLN A 235 18.13 -12.19 -39.82
C GLN A 235 18.69 -12.73 -38.52
N LEU A 236 19.80 -12.16 -38.06
CA LEU A 236 20.35 -12.47 -36.75
C LEU A 236 19.40 -11.96 -35.67
N ALA A 237 19.06 -12.81 -34.72
CA ALA A 237 18.20 -12.50 -33.59
C ALA A 237 18.85 -13.01 -32.29
N PRO A 238 18.52 -12.45 -31.14
CA PRO A 238 18.86 -13.06 -29.85
C PRO A 238 18.28 -14.47 -29.75
N ASP A 239 19.00 -15.36 -29.10
CA ASP A 239 18.62 -16.77 -28.97
C ASP A 239 18.25 -17.15 -27.53
N THR A 240 18.53 -16.28 -26.57
CA THR A 240 18.27 -16.51 -25.15
C THR A 240 17.51 -15.33 -24.56
N VAL A 241 16.55 -15.63 -23.68
CA VAL A 241 15.80 -14.62 -22.92
C VAL A 241 15.89 -14.96 -21.43
N GLY A 242 16.41 -14.03 -20.64
CA GLY A 242 16.42 -14.08 -19.19
C GLY A 242 15.46 -13.07 -18.57
N LEU A 243 14.54 -13.52 -17.72
CA LEU A 243 13.57 -12.66 -17.03
C LEU A 243 13.76 -12.73 -15.53
N LYS A 244 13.73 -11.59 -14.87
CA LYS A 244 13.80 -11.48 -13.42
C LYS A 244 12.67 -10.61 -12.88
N THR A 245 12.18 -10.96 -11.68
CA THR A 245 11.22 -10.17 -10.94
C THR A 245 11.53 -10.17 -9.45
N PHE A 246 10.97 -9.22 -8.72
CA PHE A 246 11.01 -9.15 -7.26
C PHE A 246 9.59 -9.30 -6.70
N ASP A 247 9.47 -10.05 -5.58
CA ASP A 247 8.22 -10.18 -4.86
C ASP A 247 8.47 -9.90 -3.37
N TYR A 248 7.95 -8.78 -2.88
CA TYR A 248 8.11 -8.40 -1.47
C TYR A 248 7.38 -9.33 -0.49
N LYS A 249 6.44 -10.14 -0.96
CA LYS A 249 5.76 -11.14 -0.12
C LYS A 249 6.67 -12.35 0.15
N ILE A 250 7.64 -12.58 -0.75
CA ILE A 250 8.64 -13.66 -0.65
C ILE A 250 10.01 -13.08 -1.05
N PRO A 251 10.58 -12.15 -0.27
CA PRO A 251 11.75 -11.35 -0.68
C PRO A 251 13.03 -12.16 -0.90
N HIS A 252 13.12 -13.36 -0.32
CA HIS A 252 14.29 -14.26 -0.45
C HIS A 252 14.21 -15.18 -1.67
N ALA A 253 13.06 -15.26 -2.35
CA ALA A 253 12.92 -16.10 -3.53
C ALA A 253 13.67 -15.49 -4.71
N ARG A 254 14.63 -16.24 -5.27
CA ARG A 254 15.29 -15.87 -6.52
C ARG A 254 14.34 -16.17 -7.68
N ARG A 255 13.58 -15.18 -8.11
CA ARG A 255 12.66 -15.29 -9.24
C ARG A 255 13.39 -14.88 -10.53
N PHE A 256 14.18 -15.80 -11.04
CA PHE A 256 14.84 -15.69 -12.33
C PHE A 256 14.51 -16.91 -13.17
N VAL A 257 14.13 -16.70 -14.41
CA VAL A 257 13.88 -17.73 -15.40
C VAL A 257 14.64 -17.39 -16.68
N SER A 258 15.10 -18.40 -17.38
CA SER A 258 15.80 -18.23 -18.65
C SER A 258 15.40 -19.36 -19.60
N GLY A 259 15.25 -19.02 -20.87
CA GLY A 259 14.95 -19.97 -21.93
C GLY A 259 15.61 -19.57 -23.23
N GLY A 260 15.95 -20.55 -24.03
CA GLY A 260 16.54 -20.35 -25.35
C GLY A 260 15.58 -20.74 -26.47
N THR A 261 15.84 -20.24 -27.68
CA THR A 261 15.17 -20.68 -28.89
C THR A 261 15.83 -21.94 -29.45
N GLU A 262 15.03 -22.86 -29.98
CA GLU A 262 15.55 -24.03 -30.67
C GLU A 262 16.00 -23.74 -32.12
N VAL A 263 15.91 -22.47 -32.57
CA VAL A 263 16.25 -22.09 -33.93
C VAL A 263 17.77 -21.99 -34.08
N ASN A 264 18.34 -22.92 -34.87
CA ASN A 264 19.74 -22.88 -35.22
C ASN A 264 20.04 -21.68 -36.13
N GLN A 265 20.85 -20.75 -35.67
CA GLN A 265 21.25 -19.53 -36.40
C GLN A 265 22.60 -19.68 -37.13
N GLY A 266 23.25 -20.86 -37.11
CA GLY A 266 24.56 -21.11 -37.68
C GLY A 266 25.69 -20.88 -36.66
N ASP A 267 26.90 -20.62 -37.15
CA ASP A 267 28.08 -20.42 -36.32
C ASP A 267 28.18 -18.93 -35.91
N VAL A 268 27.30 -18.53 -35.00
CA VAL A 268 27.26 -17.17 -34.45
C VAL A 268 27.26 -17.23 -32.92
N PRO A 269 27.82 -16.21 -32.24
CA PRO A 269 27.70 -16.13 -30.76
C PRO A 269 26.27 -16.11 -30.30
N SER A 270 26.02 -16.65 -29.09
CA SER A 270 24.74 -16.54 -28.42
C SER A 270 24.55 -15.09 -27.94
N TYR A 271 23.34 -14.57 -28.15
CA TYR A 271 22.92 -13.23 -27.72
C TYR A 271 21.72 -13.35 -26.79
N GLU A 272 21.85 -12.77 -25.58
CA GLU A 272 20.82 -12.78 -24.57
C GLU A 272 20.06 -11.45 -24.52
N ILE A 273 18.74 -11.53 -24.37
CA ILE A 273 17.91 -10.43 -23.86
C ILE A 273 17.66 -10.69 -22.37
N TYR A 274 18.31 -9.91 -21.51
CA TYR A 274 18.00 -9.91 -20.08
C TYR A 274 17.07 -8.75 -19.74
N ASP A 275 15.95 -9.04 -19.05
CA ASP A 275 14.97 -8.04 -18.67
C ASP A 275 14.54 -8.21 -17.21
N TYR A 276 14.52 -7.10 -16.47
CA TYR A 276 13.97 -7.03 -15.13
C TYR A 276 12.55 -6.47 -15.19
N LEU A 277 11.55 -7.33 -14.95
CA LEU A 277 10.14 -6.99 -15.08
C LEU A 277 9.58 -6.16 -13.92
N GLY A 278 10.45 -5.74 -12.98
CA GLY A 278 10.04 -4.98 -11.81
C GLY A 278 9.41 -5.87 -10.72
N GLU A 279 8.64 -5.22 -9.84
CA GLU A 279 7.92 -5.90 -8.76
C GLU A 279 6.71 -6.67 -9.31
N HIS A 280 6.57 -7.94 -8.90
CA HIS A 280 5.48 -8.84 -9.35
C HIS A 280 5.34 -8.95 -10.89
N GLY A 281 6.44 -8.97 -11.63
CA GLY A 281 6.41 -9.17 -13.08
C GLY A 281 5.84 -10.52 -13.49
N PHE A 282 5.99 -11.55 -12.64
CA PHE A 282 5.30 -12.84 -12.74
C PHE A 282 5.04 -13.43 -11.35
N ALA A 283 3.95 -14.19 -11.23
CA ALA A 283 3.47 -14.71 -9.95
C ALA A 283 4.31 -15.86 -9.40
N ASP A 284 4.78 -16.74 -10.28
CA ASP A 284 5.53 -17.96 -9.97
C ASP A 284 6.48 -18.33 -11.12
N SER A 285 7.27 -19.40 -10.95
CA SER A 285 8.22 -19.87 -11.97
C SER A 285 7.52 -20.30 -13.25
N ASP A 286 6.36 -20.97 -13.14
CA ASP A 286 5.60 -21.47 -14.30
C ASP A 286 5.18 -20.32 -15.20
N ARG A 287 4.68 -19.21 -14.60
CA ARG A 287 4.36 -18.01 -15.35
C ARG A 287 5.59 -17.33 -15.93
N GLY A 288 6.69 -17.31 -15.20
CA GLY A 288 7.97 -16.81 -15.70
C GLY A 288 8.46 -17.58 -16.92
N GLU A 289 8.43 -18.90 -16.86
CA GLU A 289 8.79 -19.79 -17.98
C GLU A 289 7.84 -19.61 -19.18
N GLU A 290 6.55 -19.46 -18.93
CA GLU A 290 5.57 -19.16 -19.97
C GLU A 290 5.87 -17.85 -20.69
N LEU A 291 6.17 -16.76 -19.96
CA LEU A 291 6.53 -15.47 -20.53
C LEU A 291 7.86 -15.54 -21.31
N THR A 292 8.84 -16.28 -20.79
CA THR A 292 10.10 -16.52 -21.46
C THR A 292 9.87 -17.26 -22.78
N ARG A 293 9.05 -18.31 -22.76
CA ARG A 293 8.64 -19.05 -23.95
C ARG A 293 7.97 -18.15 -24.99
N PHE A 294 7.01 -17.30 -24.61
CA PHE A 294 6.38 -16.37 -25.55
C PHE A 294 7.40 -15.46 -26.24
N ARG A 295 8.38 -14.95 -25.49
CA ARG A 295 9.43 -14.11 -26.05
C ARG A 295 10.38 -14.88 -26.97
N THR A 296 10.76 -16.09 -26.60
CA THR A 296 11.64 -16.95 -27.45
C THR A 296 10.91 -17.42 -28.71
N GLU A 297 9.60 -17.76 -28.62
CA GLU A 297 8.76 -18.08 -29.80
C GLU A 297 8.63 -16.87 -30.73
N ALA A 298 8.49 -15.65 -30.20
CA ALA A 298 8.46 -14.43 -31.03
C ALA A 298 9.78 -14.21 -31.76
N LEU A 299 10.91 -14.35 -31.08
CA LEU A 299 12.24 -14.27 -31.71
C LEU A 299 12.41 -15.34 -32.80
N ALA A 300 12.02 -16.57 -32.52
CA ALA A 300 12.06 -17.67 -33.47
C ALA A 300 11.23 -17.41 -34.73
N ALA A 301 9.98 -16.91 -34.56
CA ALA A 301 9.09 -16.61 -35.68
C ALA A 301 9.63 -15.53 -36.62
N HIS A 302 10.37 -14.55 -36.06
CA HIS A 302 10.94 -13.45 -36.84
C HIS A 302 12.35 -13.72 -37.38
N SER A 303 13.06 -14.73 -36.87
CA SER A 303 14.44 -15.03 -37.29
C SER A 303 14.54 -15.58 -38.71
N LYS A 304 13.54 -16.31 -39.17
CA LYS A 304 13.49 -16.85 -40.53
C LYS A 304 12.06 -16.74 -41.10
N THR A 305 11.90 -15.89 -42.09
CA THR A 305 10.67 -15.66 -42.82
C THR A 305 10.83 -16.02 -44.28
N PHE A 306 9.71 -16.12 -44.97
CA PHE A 306 9.66 -16.30 -46.42
C PHE A 306 8.73 -15.25 -47.02
N VAL A 307 9.14 -14.69 -48.13
CA VAL A 307 8.36 -13.73 -48.90
C VAL A 307 8.03 -14.35 -50.24
N GLY A 308 6.78 -14.23 -50.67
CA GLY A 308 6.34 -14.77 -51.95
C GLY A 308 5.32 -13.91 -52.64
N VAL A 309 5.14 -14.19 -53.94
CA VAL A 309 4.10 -13.58 -54.81
C VAL A 309 3.31 -14.73 -55.43
N THR A 310 2.01 -14.54 -55.47
CA THR A 310 1.07 -15.56 -56.03
C THR A 310 -0.07 -14.89 -56.77
N THR A 311 -0.62 -15.62 -57.72
CA THR A 311 -1.91 -15.33 -58.38
C THR A 311 -3.10 -15.89 -57.61
N GLY A 312 -2.83 -16.66 -56.55
CA GLY A 312 -3.83 -17.31 -55.71
C GLY A 312 -4.69 -16.29 -54.93
N ARG A 313 -6.01 -16.30 -55.17
CA ARG A 313 -6.98 -15.34 -54.57
C ARG A 313 -7.45 -15.71 -53.16
N ARG A 314 -7.02 -16.89 -52.62
CA ARG A 314 -7.47 -17.46 -51.32
C ARG A 314 -6.51 -17.25 -50.17
N MET A 315 -5.46 -16.43 -50.36
CA MET A 315 -4.45 -16.16 -49.36
C MET A 315 -5.03 -15.32 -48.22
N MET A 316 -4.97 -15.81 -47.00
CA MET A 316 -5.50 -15.17 -45.78
C MET A 316 -4.53 -15.32 -44.61
N PRO A 317 -4.35 -14.31 -43.74
CA PRO A 317 -3.58 -14.46 -42.52
C PRO A 317 -4.11 -15.61 -41.61
N CYS A 318 -3.22 -16.21 -40.85
CA CYS A 318 -3.55 -17.38 -39.99
C CYS A 318 -4.07 -18.61 -40.75
N ARG A 319 -3.79 -18.70 -42.07
CA ARG A 319 -4.03 -19.91 -42.84
C ARG A 319 -2.68 -20.46 -43.32
N TYR A 320 -2.60 -21.77 -43.63
CA TYR A 320 -1.41 -22.33 -44.19
C TYR A 320 -1.65 -22.86 -45.62
N PHE A 321 -0.60 -22.84 -46.40
CA PHE A 321 -0.54 -23.52 -47.69
C PHE A 321 0.58 -24.53 -47.74
N GLU A 322 0.53 -25.46 -48.68
CA GLU A 322 1.62 -26.41 -48.99
C GLU A 322 2.28 -25.99 -50.28
N LEU A 323 3.60 -25.83 -50.21
CA LEU A 323 4.41 -25.45 -51.39
C LEU A 323 4.88 -26.70 -52.12
N ASP A 324 4.47 -26.85 -53.36
CA ASP A 324 4.91 -27.94 -54.24
C ASP A 324 5.79 -27.45 -55.36
N ASP A 325 6.63 -28.34 -55.90
CA ASP A 325 7.52 -28.17 -57.06
C ASP A 325 8.57 -27.06 -56.92
N HIS A 326 8.92 -26.66 -55.70
CA HIS A 326 9.98 -25.70 -55.48
C HIS A 326 11.37 -26.37 -55.37
N TYR A 327 12.33 -25.91 -56.09
CA TYR A 327 13.67 -26.51 -56.22
C TYR A 327 14.42 -26.63 -54.87
N ASP A 328 14.29 -25.66 -53.95
CA ASP A 328 14.98 -25.69 -52.62
C ASP A 328 14.09 -26.24 -51.50
N HIS A 329 12.78 -26.44 -51.73
CA HIS A 329 11.83 -26.81 -50.68
C HIS A 329 11.03 -28.06 -51.01
N ALA A 330 11.59 -28.94 -51.83
CA ALA A 330 10.97 -30.21 -52.24
C ALA A 330 11.16 -31.33 -51.17
N SER A 331 10.87 -31.03 -49.90
CA SER A 331 10.96 -32.03 -48.82
C SER A 331 9.89 -33.12 -48.99
N THR A 332 10.25 -34.37 -48.74
CA THR A 332 9.30 -35.47 -48.68
C THR A 332 8.39 -35.41 -47.45
N LYS A 333 8.79 -34.70 -46.41
CA LYS A 333 8.00 -34.47 -45.24
C LYS A 333 7.01 -33.33 -45.46
N GLN A 334 5.73 -33.59 -45.37
CA GLN A 334 4.65 -32.62 -45.58
C GLN A 334 4.80 -31.40 -44.65
N GLU A 335 5.17 -31.63 -43.37
CA GLU A 335 5.35 -30.54 -42.39
C GLU A 335 6.41 -29.50 -42.79
N ASP A 336 7.40 -29.92 -43.58
CA ASP A 336 8.43 -29.01 -44.09
C ASP A 336 8.01 -28.21 -45.32
N ARG A 337 6.86 -28.53 -45.93
CA ARG A 337 6.28 -27.82 -47.05
C ARG A 337 5.10 -26.93 -46.66
N GLN A 338 4.67 -27.00 -45.39
CA GLN A 338 3.57 -26.18 -44.86
C GLN A 338 4.06 -24.82 -44.38
N PHE A 339 3.45 -23.76 -44.87
CA PHE A 339 3.79 -22.38 -44.55
C PHE A 339 2.56 -21.63 -44.03
N LEU A 340 2.69 -21.03 -42.84
CA LEU A 340 1.70 -20.17 -42.20
C LEU A 340 1.83 -18.76 -42.74
N LEU A 341 0.76 -18.19 -43.23
CA LEU A 341 0.67 -16.82 -43.70
C LEU A 341 0.63 -15.84 -42.53
N LEU A 342 1.61 -14.94 -42.46
CA LEU A 342 1.70 -13.88 -41.46
C LEU A 342 1.03 -12.58 -41.95
N THR A 343 1.49 -12.10 -43.14
CA THR A 343 0.94 -10.92 -43.79
C THR A 343 0.58 -11.26 -45.24
N VAL A 344 -0.46 -10.65 -45.73
CA VAL A 344 -0.93 -10.81 -47.08
C VAL A 344 -1.30 -9.44 -47.64
N SER A 345 -0.79 -9.12 -48.81
CA SER A 345 -1.09 -7.87 -49.52
C SER A 345 -1.70 -8.18 -50.89
N HIS A 346 -2.94 -7.77 -51.05
CA HIS A 346 -3.70 -7.96 -52.28
C HIS A 346 -3.70 -6.67 -53.09
N THR A 347 -3.41 -6.78 -54.36
CA THR A 347 -3.51 -5.67 -55.30
C THR A 347 -4.36 -6.12 -56.51
N GLY A 348 -5.32 -5.31 -56.85
CA GLY A 348 -6.20 -5.63 -57.95
C GLY A 348 -6.68 -4.39 -58.70
N THR A 349 -6.89 -4.53 -60.00
CA THR A 349 -7.45 -3.51 -60.85
C THR A 349 -8.61 -4.09 -61.68
N ASN A 350 -9.69 -3.37 -61.78
CA ASN A 350 -10.73 -3.66 -62.76
C ASN A 350 -10.42 -2.97 -64.08
N ASN A 351 -10.87 -3.55 -65.20
CA ASN A 351 -10.84 -2.89 -66.46
C ASN A 351 -11.79 -1.66 -66.44
N TYR A 352 -11.16 -0.49 -66.36
CA TYR A 352 -11.88 0.77 -66.26
C TYR A 352 -12.35 1.25 -67.62
N GLU A 353 -11.56 1.05 -68.69
CA GLU A 353 -11.86 1.44 -70.03
C GLU A 353 -12.28 0.26 -70.93
N PRO A 354 -13.35 0.40 -71.75
CA PRO A 354 -13.70 -0.62 -72.72
C PRO A 354 -12.60 -0.78 -73.80
N GLY A 355 -11.96 -1.94 -73.85
CA GLY A 355 -10.98 -2.28 -74.92
C GLY A 355 -9.53 -2.26 -74.52
N GLU A 356 -9.18 -1.85 -73.26
CA GLU A 356 -7.86 -1.98 -72.70
C GLU A 356 -7.82 -2.93 -71.49
N ALA A 357 -6.72 -3.61 -71.32
CA ALA A 357 -6.26 -4.50 -70.25
C ALA A 357 -7.32 -5.34 -69.50
N THR A 358 -7.11 -6.60 -69.47
CA THR A 358 -7.76 -7.57 -68.56
C THR A 358 -7.60 -7.13 -67.10
N SER A 359 -8.67 -7.32 -66.28
CA SER A 359 -8.56 -7.18 -64.84
C SER A 359 -7.34 -7.94 -64.32
N ALA A 360 -6.56 -7.29 -63.49
CA ALA A 360 -5.35 -7.87 -62.93
C ALA A 360 -5.47 -8.09 -61.42
N TYR A 361 -4.89 -9.18 -60.93
CA TYR A 361 -4.77 -9.48 -59.52
C TYR A 361 -3.37 -10.02 -59.21
N SER A 362 -2.78 -9.55 -58.13
CA SER A 362 -1.53 -10.04 -57.56
C SER A 362 -1.64 -10.07 -56.06
N CYS A 363 -1.02 -11.03 -55.46
CA CYS A 363 -0.97 -11.18 -54.02
C CYS A 363 0.47 -11.44 -53.57
N SER A 364 1.02 -10.55 -52.79
CA SER A 364 2.30 -10.78 -52.08
C SER A 364 2.05 -11.20 -50.63
N PHE A 365 2.93 -11.98 -50.08
CA PHE A 365 2.77 -12.49 -48.72
C PHE A 365 4.09 -12.70 -47.99
N THR A 366 4.02 -12.65 -46.65
CA THR A 366 5.09 -13.11 -45.77
C THR A 366 4.58 -14.30 -44.99
N CYS A 367 5.43 -15.34 -44.82
CA CYS A 367 5.05 -16.55 -44.10
C CYS A 367 6.23 -17.14 -43.33
N ILE A 368 5.92 -18.06 -42.43
CA ILE A 368 6.90 -18.89 -41.72
C ILE A 368 6.53 -20.37 -41.88
N ARG A 369 7.45 -21.27 -41.51
CA ARG A 369 7.08 -22.69 -41.40
C ARG A 369 5.94 -22.85 -40.40
N LYS A 370 4.86 -23.55 -40.77
CA LYS A 370 3.66 -23.75 -39.91
C LYS A 370 4.00 -24.37 -38.55
N LYS A 371 5.04 -25.22 -38.48
CA LYS A 371 5.49 -25.84 -37.24
C LYS A 371 6.15 -24.88 -36.25
N ILE A 372 6.52 -23.67 -36.67
CA ILE A 372 7.06 -22.61 -35.80
C ILE A 372 5.88 -21.83 -35.22
N PRO A 373 5.69 -21.83 -33.90
CA PRO A 373 4.65 -21.01 -33.26
C PRO A 373 4.86 -19.52 -33.57
N TYR A 374 3.81 -18.84 -33.97
CA TYR A 374 3.83 -17.39 -34.11
C TYR A 374 3.46 -16.73 -32.79
N ARG A 375 4.25 -15.72 -32.43
CA ARG A 375 3.92 -14.74 -31.39
C ARG A 375 4.18 -13.34 -31.92
N PRO A 376 3.39 -12.32 -31.50
CA PRO A 376 3.71 -10.95 -31.84
C PRO A 376 5.05 -10.54 -31.22
N ALA A 377 5.78 -9.67 -31.90
CA ALA A 377 7.03 -9.11 -31.38
C ALA A 377 6.76 -8.34 -30.07
N PHE A 378 7.69 -8.46 -29.11
CA PHE A 378 7.65 -7.71 -27.84
C PHE A 378 8.16 -6.27 -28.06
N GLU A 379 7.54 -5.55 -28.96
CA GLU A 379 7.84 -4.16 -29.29
C GLU A 379 6.77 -3.24 -28.70
N GLY A 380 7.16 -2.02 -28.34
CA GLY A 380 6.29 -1.00 -27.78
C GLY A 380 6.55 -0.72 -26.30
N GLU A 381 6.44 0.56 -25.96
CA GLU A 381 6.65 1.03 -24.60
C GLU A 381 5.39 0.77 -23.74
N ARG A 382 5.61 0.37 -22.49
CA ARG A 382 4.55 0.40 -21.49
C ARG A 382 4.26 1.84 -21.10
N PRO A 383 3.01 2.17 -20.76
CA PRO A 383 2.73 3.49 -20.24
C PRO A 383 3.51 3.74 -18.96
N THR A 384 4.14 4.91 -18.87
CA THR A 384 5.02 5.28 -17.77
C THR A 384 4.50 6.52 -17.06
N ILE A 385 4.45 6.49 -15.73
CA ILE A 385 4.20 7.66 -14.88
C ILE A 385 5.54 8.16 -14.36
N VAL A 386 6.02 9.25 -14.91
CA VAL A 386 7.39 9.76 -14.67
C VAL A 386 7.54 10.39 -13.29
N GLY A 387 6.49 11.00 -12.74
CA GLY A 387 6.56 11.71 -11.46
C GLY A 387 5.57 11.20 -10.41
N PRO A 388 5.71 11.62 -9.16
CA PRO A 388 4.73 11.31 -8.12
C PRO A 388 3.39 11.99 -8.41
N GLN A 389 2.33 11.39 -7.91
CA GLN A 389 0.96 11.92 -7.95
C GLN A 389 0.38 11.91 -6.54
N THR A 390 -0.72 12.61 -6.32
CA THR A 390 -1.47 12.49 -5.07
C THR A 390 -2.72 11.64 -5.26
N ALA A 391 -3.15 11.02 -4.16
CA ALA A 391 -4.36 10.22 -4.09
C ALA A 391 -4.97 10.34 -2.70
N ILE A 392 -6.26 10.03 -2.59
CA ILE A 392 -6.96 10.02 -1.30
C ILE A 392 -7.04 8.58 -0.79
N VAL A 393 -6.70 8.36 0.47
CA VAL A 393 -6.86 7.06 1.13
C VAL A 393 -8.34 6.75 1.29
N VAL A 394 -8.73 5.54 0.95
CA VAL A 394 -10.13 5.09 0.95
C VAL A 394 -10.30 3.73 1.65
N GLY A 395 -11.54 3.39 1.97
CA GLY A 395 -11.86 2.12 2.62
C GLY A 395 -13.37 1.93 2.80
N PRO A 396 -13.79 0.92 3.58
CA PRO A 396 -15.18 0.66 3.87
C PRO A 396 -15.86 1.82 4.59
N LYS A 397 -17.13 2.01 4.31
CA LYS A 397 -17.94 3.04 4.96
C LYS A 397 -17.96 2.85 6.49
N GLY A 398 -17.65 3.91 7.23
CA GLY A 398 -17.66 3.92 8.70
C GLY A 398 -16.36 3.49 9.36
N GLU A 399 -15.34 3.12 8.59
CA GLU A 399 -13.97 2.92 9.09
C GLU A 399 -13.14 4.20 8.95
N GLU A 400 -12.24 4.43 9.90
CA GLU A 400 -11.25 5.53 9.85
C GLU A 400 -9.87 5.05 9.42
N ILE A 401 -9.54 3.80 9.73
CA ILE A 401 -8.28 3.15 9.36
C ILE A 401 -8.61 1.83 8.69
N TYR A 402 -8.11 1.64 7.47
CA TYR A 402 -8.28 0.39 6.73
C TYR A 402 -6.95 -0.06 6.16
N THR A 403 -6.42 -1.14 6.74
CA THR A 403 -5.09 -1.67 6.40
C THR A 403 -5.08 -3.19 6.48
N ASP A 404 -4.11 -3.82 5.85
CA ASP A 404 -3.85 -5.25 5.95
C ASP A 404 -2.65 -5.57 6.87
N SER A 405 -2.27 -6.84 6.92
CA SER A 405 -1.15 -7.33 7.77
C SER A 405 0.22 -6.77 7.39
N LEU A 406 0.38 -6.20 6.19
CA LEU A 406 1.60 -5.56 5.72
C LEU A 406 1.57 -4.03 5.87
N GLY A 407 0.54 -3.47 6.50
CA GLY A 407 0.39 -2.03 6.65
C GLY A 407 0.05 -1.30 5.35
N ARG A 408 -0.50 -2.01 4.35
CA ARG A 408 -0.91 -1.44 3.07
C ARG A 408 -2.26 -0.74 3.19
N VAL A 409 -2.51 0.21 2.30
CA VAL A 409 -3.77 0.99 2.25
C VAL A 409 -4.40 0.91 0.86
N LYS A 410 -5.65 1.34 0.76
CA LYS A 410 -6.35 1.54 -0.50
C LYS A 410 -6.43 3.02 -0.81
N VAL A 411 -6.30 3.39 -2.08
CA VAL A 411 -6.32 4.78 -2.50
C VAL A 411 -7.27 5.01 -3.68
N GLN A 412 -7.76 6.23 -3.81
CA GLN A 412 -8.48 6.72 -4.98
C GLN A 412 -7.63 7.79 -5.66
N PHE A 413 -7.16 7.53 -6.88
CA PHE A 413 -6.46 8.54 -7.68
C PHE A 413 -7.42 9.61 -8.18
N HIS A 414 -6.97 10.85 -8.30
CA HIS A 414 -7.80 11.98 -8.75
C HIS A 414 -8.32 11.81 -10.18
N TRP A 415 -7.59 11.13 -11.04
CA TRP A 415 -7.98 10.85 -12.41
C TRP A 415 -8.94 9.65 -12.56
N ASP A 416 -9.07 8.81 -11.54
CA ASP A 416 -9.99 7.66 -11.60
C ASP A 416 -11.43 8.14 -11.41
N ARG A 417 -12.10 8.32 -12.53
CA ARG A 417 -13.50 8.76 -12.60
C ARG A 417 -14.53 7.64 -12.37
N LEU A 418 -14.10 6.38 -12.36
CA LEU A 418 -14.95 5.20 -12.17
C LEU A 418 -14.91 4.68 -10.74
N GLY A 419 -13.93 5.06 -9.96
CA GLY A 419 -13.76 4.68 -8.57
C GLY A 419 -14.87 5.22 -7.67
N LYS A 420 -15.29 4.42 -6.70
CA LYS A 420 -16.41 4.70 -5.79
C LYS A 420 -15.98 5.27 -4.44
N ARG A 421 -14.70 5.56 -4.26
CA ARG A 421 -14.07 5.97 -3.00
C ARG A 421 -14.30 4.97 -1.87
N ASP A 422 -14.20 3.69 -2.20
CA ASP A 422 -14.36 2.56 -1.29
C ASP A 422 -13.14 1.62 -1.34
N GLN A 423 -13.19 0.50 -0.65
CA GLN A 423 -12.14 -0.52 -0.64
C GLN A 423 -11.87 -1.17 -2.00
N GLY A 424 -12.71 -0.95 -3.00
CA GLY A 424 -12.56 -1.44 -4.37
C GLY A 424 -11.84 -0.46 -5.31
N SER A 425 -11.47 0.74 -4.86
CA SER A 425 -10.92 1.78 -5.74
C SER A 425 -9.49 1.48 -6.22
N SER A 426 -8.69 0.74 -5.48
CA SER A 426 -7.35 0.33 -5.91
C SER A 426 -6.97 -1.08 -5.41
N CYS A 427 -5.81 -1.58 -5.85
CA CYS A 427 -5.14 -2.67 -5.16
C CYS A 427 -4.68 -2.24 -3.75
N TRP A 428 -4.16 -3.17 -2.96
CA TRP A 428 -3.44 -2.86 -1.74
C TRP A 428 -2.10 -2.19 -2.08
N VAL A 429 -1.93 -0.92 -1.67
CA VAL A 429 -0.75 -0.10 -1.94
C VAL A 429 0.15 -0.08 -0.71
N ARG A 430 1.43 -0.42 -0.86
CA ARG A 430 2.42 -0.36 0.20
C ARG A 430 2.64 1.09 0.64
N VAL A 431 2.95 1.28 1.93
CA VAL A 431 3.25 2.58 2.52
C VAL A 431 4.71 2.61 2.95
N SER A 432 5.48 3.53 2.42
CA SER A 432 6.84 3.80 2.89
C SER A 432 6.80 4.35 4.31
N GLN A 433 7.62 3.80 5.18
CA GLN A 433 7.78 4.25 6.56
C GLN A 433 9.16 4.89 6.73
N PRO A 434 9.33 5.86 7.63
CA PRO A 434 10.63 6.49 7.87
C PRO A 434 11.71 5.49 8.33
N TRP A 435 11.30 4.40 8.96
CA TRP A 435 12.16 3.31 9.43
C TRP A 435 11.39 1.99 9.41
N ALA A 436 11.93 0.99 8.73
CA ALA A 436 11.30 -0.32 8.60
C ALA A 436 12.37 -1.43 8.68
N GLY A 437 12.29 -2.27 9.70
CA GLY A 437 13.17 -3.41 9.93
C GLY A 437 12.39 -4.67 10.30
N SER A 438 13.11 -5.74 10.62
CA SER A 438 12.52 -7.03 11.00
C SER A 438 12.00 -6.98 12.45
N GLY A 439 10.72 -6.63 12.62
CA GLY A 439 10.07 -6.51 13.92
C GLY A 439 10.38 -5.22 14.68
N PHE A 440 11.03 -4.24 14.04
CA PHE A 440 11.31 -2.92 14.63
C PHE A 440 11.19 -1.81 13.59
N GLY A 441 11.00 -0.56 14.05
CA GLY A 441 10.89 0.60 13.20
C GLY A 441 9.79 1.59 13.63
N MET A 442 9.40 2.47 12.72
CA MET A 442 8.34 3.46 12.91
C MET A 442 7.16 3.10 12.00
N ILE A 443 5.95 3.07 12.54
CA ILE A 443 4.75 2.78 11.78
C ILE A 443 3.71 3.88 11.94
N GLN A 444 3.22 4.41 10.82
CA GLN A 444 2.15 5.40 10.77
C GLN A 444 1.24 5.08 9.59
N ILE A 445 0.11 4.45 9.84
CA ILE A 445 -0.85 4.09 8.80
C ILE A 445 -1.65 5.33 8.38
N PRO A 446 -1.68 5.69 7.08
CA PRO A 446 -2.57 6.73 6.57
C PRO A 446 -4.03 6.40 6.84
N ARG A 447 -4.82 7.40 7.26
CA ARG A 447 -6.25 7.23 7.54
C ARG A 447 -7.09 7.50 6.30
N ILE A 448 -8.29 6.96 6.28
CA ILE A 448 -9.29 7.24 5.23
C ILE A 448 -9.54 8.75 5.20
N GLY A 449 -9.40 9.35 4.00
CA GLY A 449 -9.49 10.79 3.78
C GLY A 449 -8.15 11.52 3.74
N ASP A 450 -7.05 10.90 4.19
CA ASP A 450 -5.73 11.50 4.07
C ASP A 450 -5.31 11.59 2.60
N GLU A 451 -4.66 12.70 2.23
CA GLU A 451 -4.02 12.86 0.94
C GLU A 451 -2.58 12.33 1.02
N VAL A 452 -2.28 11.36 0.16
CA VAL A 452 -0.99 10.69 0.10
C VAL A 452 -0.28 10.97 -1.22
N VAL A 453 1.04 11.05 -1.17
CA VAL A 453 1.89 11.11 -2.36
C VAL A 453 2.22 9.69 -2.79
N VAL A 454 1.94 9.37 -4.04
CA VAL A 454 2.14 8.04 -4.63
C VAL A 454 3.18 8.14 -5.74
N SER A 455 4.24 7.37 -5.62
CA SER A 455 5.21 7.10 -6.68
C SER A 455 4.91 5.74 -7.31
N PHE A 456 5.43 5.54 -8.51
CA PHE A 456 5.22 4.30 -9.26
C PHE A 456 6.58 3.64 -9.49
N LEU A 457 6.73 2.40 -9.04
CA LEU A 457 7.99 1.65 -9.18
C LEU A 457 8.31 1.45 -10.66
N ASP A 458 9.51 1.80 -11.08
CA ASP A 458 9.94 1.82 -12.48
C ASP A 458 9.00 2.61 -13.41
N GLY A 459 8.24 3.57 -12.86
CA GLY A 459 7.21 4.30 -13.58
C GLY A 459 5.96 3.48 -13.96
N ASN A 460 5.86 2.23 -13.54
CA ASN A 460 4.78 1.32 -13.91
C ASN A 460 3.46 1.71 -13.21
N PRO A 461 2.40 2.09 -13.95
CA PRO A 461 1.09 2.45 -13.39
C PRO A 461 0.47 1.36 -12.50
N ASP A 462 0.85 0.10 -12.71
CA ASP A 462 0.35 -1.05 -11.95
C ASP A 462 1.08 -1.28 -10.62
N ARG A 463 2.11 -0.48 -10.31
CA ARG A 463 2.98 -0.64 -9.13
C ARG A 463 3.06 0.64 -8.29
N PRO A 464 1.92 1.11 -7.74
CA PRO A 464 1.89 2.28 -6.88
C PRO A 464 2.54 2.00 -5.52
N LEU A 465 3.22 3.02 -4.98
CA LEU A 465 3.82 3.03 -3.65
C LEU A 465 3.53 4.38 -2.99
N VAL A 466 2.88 4.39 -1.83
CA VAL A 466 2.72 5.61 -1.02
C VAL A 466 4.07 5.96 -0.40
N THR A 467 4.60 7.13 -0.71
CA THR A 467 5.91 7.62 -0.27
C THR A 467 5.83 8.68 0.81
N SER A 468 4.75 9.47 0.86
CA SER A 468 4.54 10.51 1.88
C SER A 468 3.09 10.96 1.95
N ARG A 469 2.82 12.01 2.74
CA ARG A 469 1.51 12.65 2.94
C ARG A 469 1.63 14.14 2.78
N VAL A 470 0.54 14.80 2.44
CA VAL A 470 0.46 16.27 2.34
C VAL A 470 -0.79 16.75 3.03
N TYR A 471 -0.70 17.91 3.65
CA TYR A 471 -1.86 18.63 4.15
C TYR A 471 -2.62 19.30 3.02
N ASN A 472 -3.92 19.47 3.21
CA ASN A 472 -4.78 20.23 2.30
C ASN A 472 -5.84 21.01 3.09
N SER A 473 -6.75 21.71 2.41
CA SER A 473 -7.77 22.53 3.05
C SER A 473 -8.79 21.77 3.92
N GLN A 474 -8.90 20.44 3.75
CA GLN A 474 -9.75 19.59 4.59
C GLN A 474 -8.98 18.95 5.74
N ASN A 475 -7.71 18.62 5.51
CA ASN A 475 -6.79 18.02 6.47
C ASN A 475 -5.65 19.03 6.76
N MET A 476 -5.94 19.99 7.64
CA MET A 476 -5.00 21.05 8.05
C MET A 476 -3.94 20.52 9.02
N PRO A 477 -2.75 21.16 9.11
CA PRO A 477 -1.76 20.86 10.13
C PRO A 477 -2.33 20.90 11.55
N PRO A 478 -1.76 20.12 12.49
CA PRO A 478 -2.27 20.02 13.87
C PRO A 478 -2.20 21.34 14.64
N TRP A 479 -1.26 22.21 14.31
CA TRP A 479 -1.11 23.55 14.88
C TRP A 479 -1.33 24.59 13.81
N ALA A 480 -2.11 25.64 14.14
CA ALA A 480 -2.53 26.66 13.19
C ALA A 480 -1.34 27.44 12.63
N LEU A 481 -1.15 27.41 11.33
CA LEU A 481 -0.12 28.17 10.63
C LEU A 481 -0.73 29.49 10.08
N PRO A 482 0.08 30.59 9.97
CA PRO A 482 1.49 30.68 10.30
C PRO A 482 1.77 31.00 11.78
N ALA A 483 0.75 31.11 12.64
CA ALA A 483 0.90 31.58 14.03
C ALA A 483 1.85 30.69 14.86
N ASN A 484 1.86 29.39 14.61
CA ASN A 484 2.67 28.42 15.32
C ASN A 484 3.79 27.84 14.42
N ALA A 485 4.42 28.68 13.61
CA ALA A 485 5.47 28.23 12.68
C ALA A 485 6.72 27.67 13.37
N THR A 486 6.92 27.99 14.65
CA THR A 486 8.02 27.47 15.48
C THR A 486 7.71 26.12 16.14
N GLN A 487 6.46 25.66 16.03
CA GLN A 487 6.06 24.37 16.61
C GLN A 487 6.29 23.21 15.63
N SER A 488 6.83 22.13 16.15
CA SER A 488 7.02 20.87 15.45
C SER A 488 6.66 19.69 16.35
N GLY A 489 6.41 18.51 15.75
CA GLY A 489 6.13 17.33 16.56
C GLY A 489 5.12 16.36 15.92
N ILE A 490 4.54 15.53 16.77
CA ILE A 490 3.55 14.50 16.41
C ILE A 490 2.31 14.72 17.26
N LEU A 491 1.16 14.79 16.61
CA LEU A 491 -0.14 14.77 17.26
C LEU A 491 -0.97 13.65 16.63
N THR A 492 -1.41 12.69 17.45
CA THR A 492 -2.27 11.59 17.01
C THR A 492 -3.74 11.98 17.15
N ARG A 493 -4.66 11.04 16.97
CA ARG A 493 -6.09 11.26 17.20
C ARG A 493 -6.74 9.95 17.57
N SER A 494 -7.54 9.94 18.61
CA SER A 494 -8.32 8.78 19.01
C SER A 494 -9.24 8.27 17.89
N THR A 495 -9.44 6.98 17.77
CA THR A 495 -10.43 6.35 16.92
C THR A 495 -11.61 5.89 17.80
N LYS A 496 -12.85 5.84 17.36
CA LYS A 496 -13.47 6.47 16.20
C LYS A 496 -14.01 7.83 16.63
N THR A 497 -14.10 8.77 15.70
CA THR A 497 -14.65 10.13 15.95
C THR A 497 -13.82 11.04 16.87
N GLY A 498 -12.55 10.74 17.13
CA GLY A 498 -11.65 11.62 17.86
C GLY A 498 -11.41 12.95 17.13
N ASN A 499 -11.02 13.96 17.88
CA ASN A 499 -10.68 15.29 17.39
C ASN A 499 -9.30 15.76 17.92
N VAL A 500 -8.93 17.00 17.71
CA VAL A 500 -7.63 17.55 18.15
C VAL A 500 -7.42 17.54 19.66
N ASN A 501 -8.52 17.49 20.45
CA ASN A 501 -8.49 17.47 21.90
C ASN A 501 -8.47 16.05 22.46
N THR A 502 -8.60 15.01 21.63
CA THR A 502 -8.52 13.60 22.00
C THR A 502 -7.34 12.94 21.28
N ALA A 503 -6.14 13.22 21.76
CA ALA A 503 -4.90 12.93 21.06
C ALA A 503 -3.75 12.62 22.01
N ASN A 504 -2.81 11.79 21.60
CA ASN A 504 -1.47 11.74 22.22
C ASN A 504 -0.54 12.63 21.41
N ALA A 505 0.39 13.32 22.07
CA ALA A 505 1.26 14.26 21.40
C ALA A 505 2.69 14.27 21.97
N ILE A 506 3.63 14.62 21.08
CA ILE A 506 4.96 15.13 21.42
C ILE A 506 5.13 16.39 20.59
N ARG A 507 5.25 17.54 21.25
CA ARG A 507 5.42 18.83 20.61
C ARG A 507 6.71 19.49 21.07
N PHE A 508 7.41 20.13 20.17
CA PHE A 508 8.53 21.03 20.41
C PHE A 508 8.09 22.45 20.08
N GLU A 509 8.35 23.38 20.96
CA GLU A 509 8.28 24.81 20.68
C GLU A 509 9.71 25.35 20.66
N ASP A 510 10.13 25.92 19.53
CA ASP A 510 11.48 26.40 19.30
C ASP A 510 11.56 27.97 19.32
N LYS A 511 10.52 28.65 19.78
CA LYS A 511 10.51 30.08 19.90
C LYS A 511 11.46 30.53 20.99
N LYS A 512 12.49 31.35 20.64
CA LYS A 512 13.52 31.75 21.57
C LYS A 512 12.95 32.40 22.83
N GLY A 513 13.25 31.82 23.98
CA GLY A 513 12.80 32.23 25.31
C GLY A 513 11.44 31.66 25.72
N GLU A 514 10.82 30.84 24.86
CA GLU A 514 9.57 30.13 25.12
C GLU A 514 9.69 28.62 24.74
N GLU A 515 10.95 28.15 24.69
CA GLU A 515 11.24 26.76 24.29
C GLU A 515 10.57 25.75 25.23
N GLU A 516 9.86 24.78 24.65
CA GLU A 516 9.12 23.75 25.40
C GLU A 516 9.17 22.37 24.70
N VAL A 517 9.28 21.31 25.49
CA VAL A 517 8.95 19.96 25.07
C VAL A 517 7.71 19.52 25.83
N TRP A 518 6.62 19.35 25.10
CA TRP A 518 5.34 18.93 25.66
C TRP A 518 5.03 17.47 25.27
N LEU A 519 4.86 16.61 26.30
CA LEU A 519 4.45 15.23 26.16
C LEU A 519 3.07 15.06 26.75
N HIS A 520 2.11 14.61 25.93
CA HIS A 520 0.71 14.43 26.32
C HIS A 520 0.22 13.03 25.99
N ALA A 521 -0.40 12.40 26.97
CA ALA A 521 -1.13 11.14 26.82
C ALA A 521 -2.62 11.41 27.07
N GLU A 522 -3.47 11.08 26.11
CA GLU A 522 -4.93 11.26 26.21
C GLU A 522 -5.54 10.45 27.36
N LYS A 523 -4.99 9.29 27.67
CA LYS A 523 -5.50 8.43 28.72
C LYS A 523 -4.38 7.91 29.61
N ASP A 524 -3.60 6.98 29.17
CA ASP A 524 -2.59 6.28 29.95
C ASP A 524 -1.20 6.56 29.38
N GLN A 525 -0.24 6.85 30.27
CA GLN A 525 1.17 6.91 29.94
C GLN A 525 1.92 5.82 30.71
N ARG A 526 2.78 5.07 30.04
CA ARG A 526 3.65 4.06 30.60
C ARG A 526 5.09 4.32 30.18
N ILE A 527 6.00 4.36 31.16
CA ILE A 527 7.44 4.48 30.96
C ILE A 527 8.08 3.22 31.55
N GLU A 528 8.88 2.53 30.78
CA GLU A 528 9.67 1.35 31.18
C GLU A 528 11.13 1.61 30.86
N VAL A 529 12.01 1.40 31.85
CA VAL A 529 13.46 1.57 31.76
C VAL A 529 14.14 0.32 32.31
N GLU A 530 14.81 -0.42 31.44
CA GLU A 530 15.41 -1.73 31.80
C GLU A 530 16.63 -1.64 32.70
N HIS A 531 17.27 -0.48 32.79
CA HIS A 531 18.48 -0.35 33.60
C HIS A 531 18.47 0.91 34.47
N ASN A 532 18.89 2.05 34.01
CA ASN A 532 19.01 3.26 34.80
C ASN A 532 18.16 4.41 34.23
N GLU A 533 17.49 5.14 35.11
CA GLU A 533 16.83 6.39 34.80
C GLU A 533 17.45 7.53 35.60
N SER A 534 17.70 8.68 35.00
CA SER A 534 18.15 9.88 35.67
C SER A 534 17.42 11.11 35.18
N HIS A 535 17.00 11.96 36.11
CA HIS A 535 16.35 13.25 35.80
C HIS A 535 17.18 14.38 36.40
N TRP A 536 17.53 15.35 35.55
CA TRP A 536 18.13 16.60 35.96
C TRP A 536 17.24 17.76 35.55
N VAL A 537 16.87 18.60 36.53
CA VAL A 537 16.03 19.77 36.32
C VAL A 537 16.80 20.99 36.79
N GLY A 538 17.08 21.92 35.88
CA GLY A 538 17.94 23.07 36.17
C GLY A 538 17.28 24.16 37.00
N ASN A 539 15.97 24.19 37.14
CA ASN A 539 15.24 25.15 37.95
C ASN A 539 14.14 24.42 38.75
N ASP A 540 12.90 24.57 38.43
CA ASP A 540 11.79 24.08 39.24
C ASP A 540 11.19 22.78 38.67
N ARG A 541 10.77 21.89 39.58
CA ARG A 541 9.96 20.73 39.25
C ARG A 541 8.67 20.74 40.03
N SER A 542 7.53 20.63 39.37
CA SER A 542 6.24 20.39 40.01
C SER A 542 5.68 19.02 39.62
N LYS A 543 5.02 18.37 40.57
CA LYS A 543 4.30 17.10 40.35
C LYS A 543 2.90 17.20 40.93
N ASN A 544 1.88 16.99 40.12
CA ASN A 544 0.49 17.00 40.54
C ASN A 544 -0.16 15.67 40.20
N ILE A 545 -0.80 15.04 41.19
CA ILE A 545 -1.48 13.77 41.05
C ILE A 545 -2.85 13.90 41.69
N ASP A 546 -3.87 13.82 40.88
CA ASP A 546 -5.24 14.10 41.31
C ASP A 546 -5.88 12.96 42.11
N HIS A 547 -5.32 11.74 42.06
CA HIS A 547 -5.87 10.59 42.77
C HIS A 547 -4.78 9.88 43.59
N ASP A 548 -4.23 8.78 43.18
CA ASP A 548 -3.34 7.96 43.96
C ASP A 548 -1.89 7.98 43.42
N GLU A 549 -0.91 7.98 44.31
CA GLU A 549 0.47 7.68 44.01
C GLU A 549 0.97 6.49 44.79
N THR A 550 1.59 5.53 44.13
CA THR A 550 2.28 4.41 44.78
C THR A 550 3.74 4.41 44.36
N VAL A 551 4.65 4.41 45.35
CA VAL A 551 6.11 4.32 45.13
C VAL A 551 6.63 3.07 45.78
N HIS A 552 7.30 2.21 45.02
CA HIS A 552 8.01 1.03 45.53
C HIS A 552 9.48 1.12 45.17
N VAL A 553 10.35 1.06 46.16
CA VAL A 553 11.82 1.04 45.99
C VAL A 553 12.35 -0.28 46.56
N GLY A 554 12.87 -1.12 45.69
CA GLY A 554 13.31 -2.48 46.07
C GLY A 554 14.56 -2.53 46.90
N HIS A 555 15.37 -1.47 46.97
CA HIS A 555 16.60 -1.40 47.76
C HIS A 555 16.67 -0.08 48.53
N ASP A 556 17.44 0.87 48.15
CA ASP A 556 17.69 2.09 48.95
C ASP A 556 17.00 3.31 48.34
N ARG A 557 16.44 4.18 49.22
CA ARG A 557 15.97 5.51 48.84
C ARG A 557 16.75 6.55 49.66
N THR A 558 17.36 7.50 48.95
CA THR A 558 18.00 8.66 49.58
C THR A 558 17.30 9.94 49.08
N GLU A 559 16.93 10.80 50.02
CA GLU A 559 16.33 12.09 49.73
C GLU A 559 17.11 13.20 50.45
N THR A 560 17.47 14.24 49.74
CA THR A 560 18.20 15.39 50.32
C THR A 560 17.49 16.67 49.90
N VAL A 561 17.11 17.48 50.87
CA VAL A 561 16.51 18.79 50.69
C VAL A 561 17.42 19.81 51.37
N ASP A 562 18.11 20.62 50.57
CA ASP A 562 19.10 21.57 51.05
C ASP A 562 18.50 22.72 51.88
N ASN A 563 17.22 23.03 51.68
CA ASN A 563 16.59 24.16 52.38
C ASN A 563 15.36 23.70 53.18
N ASN A 564 14.16 23.82 52.70
CA ASN A 564 12.95 23.54 53.46
C ASN A 564 12.16 22.38 52.84
N GLU A 565 11.68 21.50 53.71
CA GLU A 565 10.67 20.51 53.39
C GLU A 565 9.39 20.81 54.13
N THR A 566 8.24 20.71 53.48
CA THR A 566 6.92 20.83 54.09
C THR A 566 6.07 19.64 53.67
N ILE A 567 5.59 18.89 54.66
CA ILE A 567 4.68 17.75 54.44
C ILE A 567 3.35 18.08 55.08
N HIS A 568 2.28 18.01 54.28
CA HIS A 568 0.90 18.14 54.76
C HIS A 568 0.13 16.86 54.44
N ILE A 569 -0.39 16.21 55.49
CA ILE A 569 -1.21 15.00 55.38
C ILE A 569 -2.62 15.33 55.88
N GLY A 570 -3.59 15.21 55.04
CA GLY A 570 -4.96 15.64 55.32
C GLY A 570 -5.73 14.70 56.23
N VAL A 571 -5.40 13.41 56.30
CA VAL A 571 -6.11 12.44 57.14
C VAL A 571 -5.10 11.63 57.99
N ASP A 572 -4.59 10.53 57.53
CA ASP A 572 -3.76 9.61 58.28
C ASP A 572 -2.35 9.48 57.73
N ARG A 573 -1.35 9.40 58.63
CA ARG A 573 0.00 8.97 58.28
C ARG A 573 0.33 7.71 59.04
N THR A 574 0.70 6.67 58.35
CA THR A 574 1.23 5.44 58.96
C THR A 574 2.70 5.27 58.55
N GLU A 575 3.56 5.09 59.48
CA GLU A 575 4.99 4.84 59.28
C GLU A 575 5.43 3.59 60.00
N THR A 576 6.15 2.70 59.31
CA THR A 576 6.69 1.47 59.92
C THR A 576 8.16 1.36 59.55
N VAL A 577 9.02 1.38 60.57
CA VAL A 577 10.46 1.19 60.44
C VAL A 577 10.83 -0.18 61.00
N GLY A 578 11.30 -1.09 60.14
CA GLY A 578 11.60 -2.47 60.52
C GLY A 578 12.80 -2.65 61.41
N ASN A 579 13.72 -1.71 61.47
CA ASN A 579 14.95 -1.79 62.30
C ASN A 579 15.15 -0.47 63.05
N ASN A 580 15.95 0.44 62.60
CA ASN A 580 16.32 1.65 63.33
C ASN A 580 15.75 2.91 62.73
N GLU A 581 15.23 3.80 63.50
CA GLU A 581 14.94 5.18 63.15
C GLU A 581 15.90 6.10 63.90
N THR A 582 16.46 7.09 63.22
CA THR A 582 17.30 8.13 63.84
C THR A 582 16.77 9.49 63.39
N LEU A 583 16.38 10.30 64.36
CA LEU A 583 15.97 11.67 64.15
C LEU A 583 16.96 12.62 64.81
N THR A 584 17.60 13.50 64.07
CA THR A 584 18.45 14.56 64.55
C THR A 584 17.89 15.93 64.19
N VAL A 585 17.64 16.76 65.17
CA VAL A 585 17.11 18.11 65.00
C VAL A 585 18.14 19.08 65.57
N GLY A 586 18.78 19.87 64.69
CA GLY A 586 19.79 20.85 65.07
C GLY A 586 19.25 22.11 65.79
N GLY A 587 17.98 22.35 65.71
CA GLY A 587 17.26 23.44 66.33
C GLY A 587 16.15 22.95 67.28
N ASN A 588 14.98 23.50 67.10
CA ASN A 588 13.77 23.20 67.84
C ASN A 588 12.92 22.12 67.24
N ARG A 589 12.43 21.16 68.01
CA ARG A 589 11.34 20.28 67.69
C ARG A 589 10.11 20.70 68.48
N ASN A 590 9.06 21.07 67.73
CA ASN A 590 7.75 21.35 68.31
C ASN A 590 6.78 20.24 67.88
N GLU A 591 6.05 19.70 68.82
CA GLU A 591 5.07 18.64 68.59
C GLU A 591 3.76 19.00 69.29
N THR A 592 2.66 18.92 68.62
CA THR A 592 1.31 19.18 69.16
C THR A 592 0.43 18.02 68.75
N ILE A 593 -0.12 17.35 69.77
CA ILE A 593 -1.05 16.22 69.59
C ILE A 593 -2.36 16.58 70.29
N GLU A 594 -3.39 16.79 69.55
CA GLU A 594 -4.72 17.16 70.08
C GLU A 594 -5.46 15.94 70.71
N GLY A 595 -5.07 14.74 70.35
CA GLY A 595 -5.67 13.50 70.81
C GLY A 595 -4.81 12.77 71.81
N MET A 596 -4.41 11.59 71.48
CA MET A 596 -3.67 10.67 72.32
C MET A 596 -2.27 10.37 71.76
N GLU A 597 -1.27 10.44 72.59
CA GLU A 597 0.03 9.89 72.30
C GLU A 597 0.23 8.57 73.12
N ASN A 598 0.56 7.49 72.40
CA ASN A 598 0.92 6.21 73.00
C ASN A 598 2.38 5.89 72.63
N LEU A 599 3.20 5.75 73.64
CA LEU A 599 4.61 5.33 73.54
C LEU A 599 4.83 3.98 74.21
N LEU A 600 5.09 2.93 73.44
CA LEU A 600 5.46 1.60 73.98
C LEU A 600 6.90 1.27 73.61
N ILE A 601 7.75 1.12 74.66
CA ILE A 601 9.17 0.78 74.51
C ILE A 601 9.43 -0.53 75.23
N ALA A 602 9.80 -1.57 74.50
CA ALA A 602 9.96 -2.91 75.05
C ALA A 602 11.20 -3.07 75.92
N LEU A 603 12.25 -2.32 75.68
CA LEU A 603 13.52 -2.50 76.46
C LEU A 603 13.89 -1.26 77.26
N THR A 604 14.33 -0.22 76.66
CA THR A 604 14.88 0.94 77.35
C THR A 604 14.45 2.27 76.71
N SER A 605 14.02 3.22 77.52
CA SER A 605 13.88 4.61 77.18
C SER A 605 14.83 5.46 77.99
N THR A 606 15.62 6.28 77.31
CA THR A 606 16.52 7.24 77.95
C THR A 606 16.23 8.62 77.47
N GLU A 607 16.03 9.55 78.38
CA GLU A 607 15.85 10.95 78.07
C GLU A 607 16.91 11.78 78.82
N THR A 608 17.62 12.65 78.12
CA THR A 608 18.61 13.57 78.70
C THR A 608 18.26 14.98 78.33
N VAL A 609 18.00 15.84 79.25
CA VAL A 609 17.68 17.24 79.07
C VAL A 609 18.74 18.12 79.68
N GLY A 610 19.44 18.95 78.91
CA GLY A 610 20.57 19.71 79.33
C GLY A 610 20.29 20.84 80.34
N LEU A 611 19.11 21.44 80.23
CA LEU A 611 18.75 22.61 81.05
C LEU A 611 17.51 22.37 81.91
N ALA A 612 16.39 22.21 81.33
CA ALA A 612 15.11 22.13 82.02
C ALA A 612 14.12 21.20 81.30
N LYS A 613 13.40 20.39 82.07
CA LYS A 613 12.22 19.66 81.61
C LYS A 613 11.02 20.08 82.44
N ALA A 614 9.96 20.51 81.82
CA ALA A 614 8.68 20.76 82.44
C ALA A 614 7.65 19.76 82.00
N LEU A 615 6.85 19.24 82.88
CA LEU A 615 5.71 18.40 82.65
C LEU A 615 4.48 19.01 83.33
N THR A 616 3.47 19.37 82.55
CA THR A 616 2.23 19.84 83.12
C THR A 616 1.09 18.90 82.66
N VAL A 617 0.40 18.35 83.63
CA VAL A 617 -0.68 17.39 83.43
C VAL A 617 -1.99 17.95 83.99
N GLY A 618 -2.99 18.26 83.17
CA GLY A 618 -4.23 18.83 83.65
C GLY A 618 -5.18 17.85 84.35
N GLY A 619 -4.96 16.58 84.19
CA GLY A 619 -5.75 15.54 84.82
C GLY A 619 -4.94 14.67 85.80
N ALA A 620 -4.62 13.42 85.47
CA ALA A 620 -3.91 12.51 86.27
C ALA A 620 -2.55 12.17 85.66
N TYR A 621 -1.49 12.10 86.50
CA TYR A 621 -0.21 11.60 86.10
C TYR A 621 0.09 10.31 86.95
N THR A 622 0.20 9.18 86.31
CA THR A 622 0.42 7.92 86.92
C THR A 622 1.76 7.32 86.54
N VAL A 623 2.56 6.90 87.49
CA VAL A 623 3.84 6.17 87.25
C VAL A 623 3.74 4.80 87.91
N THR A 624 3.82 3.75 87.16
CA THR A 624 3.83 2.38 87.63
C THR A 624 5.15 1.71 87.24
N VAL A 625 5.93 1.25 88.21
CA VAL A 625 7.22 0.61 87.97
C VAL A 625 7.25 -0.68 88.73
N ALA A 626 7.52 -1.80 88.09
CA ALA A 626 7.64 -3.11 88.75
C ALA A 626 8.97 -3.29 89.49
N GLY A 627 9.99 -2.54 89.13
CA GLY A 627 11.32 -2.56 89.79
C GLY A 627 11.55 -1.40 90.77
N ALA A 628 12.42 -0.49 90.43
CA ALA A 628 12.78 0.65 91.28
C ALA A 628 12.52 2.00 90.56
N ILE A 629 12.06 2.97 91.32
CA ILE A 629 12.07 4.37 90.92
C ILE A 629 13.20 5.07 91.75
N ASN A 630 14.18 5.58 91.00
CA ASN A 630 15.22 6.41 91.54
C ASN A 630 15.06 7.87 91.09
N THR A 631 14.91 8.79 92.05
CA THR A 631 14.91 10.21 91.79
C THR A 631 16.03 10.89 92.55
N ALA A 632 16.87 11.62 91.84
CA ALA A 632 17.98 12.37 92.48
C ALA A 632 17.93 13.82 91.97
N ALA A 633 18.08 14.77 92.88
CA ALA A 633 18.22 16.17 92.55
C ALA A 633 19.52 16.69 93.20
N GLY A 634 20.40 17.31 92.38
CA GLY A 634 21.69 17.79 92.81
C GLY A 634 21.62 19.00 93.78
N LEU A 635 20.57 19.80 93.65
CA LEU A 635 20.41 21.00 94.47
C LEU A 635 19.16 20.96 95.38
N ALA A 636 18.01 20.81 94.75
CA ALA A 636 16.74 20.85 95.46
C ALA A 636 15.68 19.98 94.84
N SER A 637 14.81 19.37 95.59
CA SER A 637 13.58 18.70 95.17
C SER A 637 12.44 19.23 96.00
N ALA A 638 11.39 19.71 95.38
CA ALA A 638 10.18 20.17 96.03
C ALA A 638 8.99 19.35 95.55
N GLU A 639 8.08 19.02 96.38
CA GLU A 639 6.80 18.38 96.05
C GLU A 639 5.67 19.15 96.78
N GLU A 640 4.76 19.71 95.99
CA GLU A 640 3.59 20.41 96.52
C GLU A 640 2.35 19.62 96.21
N VAL A 641 1.48 19.36 97.18
CA VAL A 641 0.22 18.60 97.02
C VAL A 641 -0.93 19.39 97.63
N GLY A 642 -1.87 19.81 96.82
CA GLY A 642 -2.97 20.70 97.29
C GLY A 642 -3.93 20.07 98.29
N LEU A 643 -4.24 18.79 98.16
CA LEU A 643 -5.22 18.12 99.01
C LEU A 643 -4.65 17.01 99.91
N SER A 644 -4.12 15.98 99.32
CA SER A 644 -3.58 14.85 100.16
C SER A 644 -2.48 14.12 99.44
N LYS A 645 -1.47 13.71 100.23
CA LYS A 645 -0.42 12.76 99.83
C LYS A 645 -0.47 11.53 100.71
N THR A 646 -0.53 10.36 100.07
CA THR A 646 -0.44 9.08 100.80
C THR A 646 0.81 8.33 100.37
N THR A 647 1.62 7.88 101.30
CA THR A 647 2.79 7.05 101.02
C THR A 647 2.58 5.73 101.74
N MET A 648 2.54 4.63 100.97
CA MET A 648 2.43 3.27 101.57
C MET A 648 3.70 2.50 101.19
N VAL A 649 4.37 1.92 102.23
CA VAL A 649 5.61 1.17 102.07
C VAL A 649 5.48 -0.19 102.75
N GLY A 650 5.59 -1.27 101.98
CA GLY A 650 5.37 -2.63 102.49
C GLY A 650 6.38 -3.11 103.53
N LYS A 651 7.63 -2.62 103.50
CA LYS A 651 8.67 -3.03 104.41
C LYS A 651 9.36 -1.87 105.11
N THR A 652 10.12 -1.06 104.45
CA THR A 652 10.94 -0.03 105.08
C THR A 652 10.79 1.31 104.38
N TYR A 653 10.54 2.36 105.14
CA TYR A 653 10.56 3.74 104.65
C TYR A 653 11.64 4.50 105.44
N THR A 654 12.68 4.96 104.73
CA THR A 654 13.78 5.69 105.36
C THR A 654 13.81 7.13 104.81
N VAL A 655 13.87 8.07 105.76
CA VAL A 655 14.07 9.49 105.41
C VAL A 655 15.36 9.94 106.11
N THR A 656 16.34 10.40 105.36
CA THR A 656 17.63 10.87 105.91
C THR A 656 17.89 12.29 105.41
N ALA A 657 18.26 13.21 106.27
CA ALA A 657 18.75 14.52 105.92
C ALA A 657 20.06 14.80 106.58
N GLY A 658 20.99 15.54 105.96
CA GLY A 658 22.28 15.90 106.57
C GLY A 658 22.07 16.84 107.78
N ASP A 659 21.18 17.78 107.68
CA ASP A 659 21.03 18.81 108.67
C ASP A 659 19.72 18.76 109.44
N ARG A 660 18.62 18.61 108.72
CA ARG A 660 17.30 18.73 109.40
C ARG A 660 16.16 17.95 108.63
N ILE A 661 15.32 17.28 109.43
CA ILE A 661 14.04 16.74 108.98
C ILE A 661 12.93 17.45 109.78
N GLU A 662 11.99 18.03 109.06
CA GLU A 662 10.84 18.68 109.71
C GLU A 662 9.52 18.09 109.14
N LEU A 663 8.69 17.58 110.03
CA LEU A 663 7.31 17.21 109.73
C LEU A 663 6.41 18.19 110.48
N ARG A 664 5.62 18.97 109.67
CA ARG A 664 4.80 20.03 110.20
C ARG A 664 3.33 19.91 109.78
N THR A 665 2.42 20.11 110.65
CA THR A 665 1.01 20.25 110.33
C THR A 665 0.41 21.31 111.25
N GLY A 666 -0.02 22.46 110.70
CA GLY A 666 -0.51 23.58 111.46
C GLY A 666 0.45 24.06 112.51
N LYS A 667 0.06 23.96 113.86
CA LYS A 667 0.91 24.31 115.02
C LYS A 667 1.70 23.13 115.53
N ALA A 668 1.56 21.94 114.99
CA ALA A 668 2.33 20.78 115.43
C ALA A 668 3.49 20.50 114.45
N SER A 669 4.61 20.09 115.04
CA SER A 669 5.81 19.67 114.28
C SER A 669 6.65 18.64 115.01
N ILE A 670 7.31 17.80 114.18
CA ILE A 670 8.41 16.96 114.63
C ILE A 670 9.65 17.42 113.89
N VAL A 671 10.69 17.85 114.63
CA VAL A 671 11.93 18.30 113.96
C VAL A 671 13.07 17.43 114.52
N LEU A 672 13.89 16.87 113.62
CA LEU A 672 15.10 16.16 113.90
C LEU A 672 16.27 16.97 113.33
N GLU A 673 17.27 17.23 114.13
CA GLU A 673 18.46 18.03 113.76
C GLU A 673 19.74 17.15 113.77
N SER A 674 20.72 17.49 112.99
CA SER A 674 22.01 16.81 112.89
C SER A 674 22.76 16.84 114.24
N SER A 675 22.47 17.77 115.05
CA SER A 675 22.96 17.83 116.45
C SER A 675 22.54 16.67 117.37
N GLY A 676 21.56 15.88 116.87
CA GLY A 676 20.91 14.86 117.65
C GLY A 676 19.72 15.39 118.43
N HIS A 677 19.42 16.69 118.36
CA HIS A 677 18.26 17.29 119.01
C HIS A 677 16.92 16.92 118.26
N ILE A 678 15.98 16.40 118.99
CA ILE A 678 14.65 16.06 118.48
C ILE A 678 13.64 16.96 119.19
N THR A 679 12.96 17.76 118.48
CA THR A 679 11.88 18.61 119.00
C THR A 679 10.52 18.09 118.53
N ILE A 680 9.64 17.79 119.48
CA ILE A 680 8.23 17.51 119.22
C ILE A 680 7.43 18.63 119.88
N SER A 681 6.72 19.38 119.04
CA SER A 681 5.97 20.53 119.54
C SER A 681 4.53 20.46 119.06
N GLY A 682 3.60 20.79 119.89
CA GLY A 682 2.18 20.82 119.63
C GLY A 682 1.39 21.44 120.75
N ALA A 683 0.14 21.84 120.55
CA ALA A 683 -0.76 22.38 121.56
C ALA A 683 -1.12 21.27 122.60
N SER A 684 -1.11 20.03 122.20
CA SER A 684 -1.18 18.81 123.02
C SER A 684 -0.35 17.74 122.34
N ILE A 685 0.41 16.96 123.17
CA ILE A 685 1.24 15.86 122.70
C ILE A 685 0.85 14.63 123.52
N ASP A 686 0.21 13.67 122.91
CA ASP A 686 -0.16 12.40 123.51
C ASP A 686 0.88 11.33 123.09
N ILE A 687 1.58 10.79 124.05
CA ILE A 687 2.51 9.68 123.82
C ILE A 687 1.92 8.44 124.45
N LEU A 688 1.42 7.54 123.64
CA LEU A 688 0.72 6.34 124.13
C LEU A 688 1.50 5.08 123.72
N GLY A 689 1.81 4.27 124.66
CA GLY A 689 2.39 2.93 124.46
C GLY A 689 1.42 1.84 124.81
N SER A 690 1.23 0.78 124.04
CA SER A 690 0.38 -0.36 124.40
C SER A 690 0.96 -1.22 125.55
N ASP A 691 2.27 -1.24 125.66
CA ASP A 691 2.99 -1.93 126.72
C ASP A 691 3.71 -0.99 127.71
N ALA A 692 4.56 -0.18 127.23
CA ALA A 692 5.31 0.77 128.07
C ALA A 692 5.73 2.01 127.23
N VAL A 693 5.80 3.18 127.88
CA VAL A 693 6.49 4.36 127.32
C VAL A 693 7.68 4.59 128.24
N THR A 694 8.88 4.40 127.73
CA THR A 694 10.13 4.65 128.54
C THR A 694 10.75 5.97 128.06
N VAL A 695 10.97 6.87 128.92
CA VAL A 695 11.73 8.10 128.70
C VAL A 695 12.94 8.03 129.54
N ASP A 696 14.15 7.92 128.91
CA ASP A 696 15.39 7.85 129.59
C ASP A 696 16.33 8.99 129.13
N GLY A 697 17.00 9.65 130.02
CA GLY A 697 17.92 10.72 129.75
C GLY A 697 18.68 11.17 131.05
N LYS A 698 19.81 11.85 130.90
CA LYS A 698 20.56 12.41 132.07
C LYS A 698 19.66 13.35 132.88
N THR A 699 18.77 13.98 132.30
CA THR A 699 17.76 14.84 132.93
C THR A 699 16.44 14.68 132.24
N VAL A 700 15.31 14.52 132.92
CA VAL A 700 13.96 14.56 132.42
C VAL A 700 13.23 15.69 133.12
N ASP A 701 12.95 16.81 132.45
CA ASP A 701 12.14 17.90 132.96
C ASP A 701 10.69 17.76 132.61
N LEU A 702 9.82 17.70 133.55
CA LEU A 702 8.36 17.70 133.43
C LEU A 702 7.81 18.93 134.22
N ASN A 703 7.40 19.93 133.43
CA ASN A 703 6.79 21.16 133.97
C ASN A 703 5.32 21.01 134.17
#